data_5220da7837123d03861f9cf869ee7bfc
#
_entry.id   5220da7837123d03861f9cf869ee7bfc
#
_cell.length_a   1.000
_cell.length_b   1.000
_cell.length_c   1.000
_cell.angle_alpha   90.00
_cell.angle_beta   90.00
_cell.angle_gamma   90.00
#
_symmetry.space_group_name_H-M   'P 1'
#
loop_
_entity.id
_entity.type
_entity.pdbx_description
1 polymer ?
#
loop_
_entity_poly.entity_id
_entity_poly.type
_entity_poly.pdbx_seq_one_letter_code
_entity_poly.pdbx_strand_id
1 'polypeptide(L)'
;VPDPATYRPAPGSIPVEPGVYRFRDAHGRVIYVGKAKSLRSRLTSYFADIANLHPRTRQMVTTAAKVEWTVVNTEVEALQLEYNWIKEFDPRFNVRYRDDKSYPVLAVTLNEEFPRLMVYRGPRRKGVRYFGPYSHAWAIRETLDLLTRVFPARTCSGGVFKRHKQIDRPCLLGYIDKCSAPCVGRVSAEQHRQIVDDFCDFLSGRTDRFARELEQQMHAASDQLDFERAARLRDDLGALKRAMEKQAVVLGDGTDADVVAFADDDLEAAVQVFHVRGGRVRGQRGWIVEKSADPGDSGEEQLVEQFLTQFYGDQAELDGAADESTNPVPREVLVPCLPSNADELTSWLSGLRGSRVALRVPRRGDKRALAETVQRNAKEALQQHKLKRAGDFNARSAALQNIQDALGLADAPLRIECVDISHVQGTDVVGSLVVFEDGLPRKSDYRHFGIREAAGQGRSDDVASIAEVTRRRFLRHLSDQGDPNMLSAEGKSRRFAYPPNLYVVDGGAPQVNAASAVLEELGVTDVAVIGLAKRLEEVWVPSEPDPIVMPRNSEGLYLLQRVRDEAHRFAITYHRSKRSKRMTASALDSVPGLGEHRRKALVTHFGSIARLKEATVDQITAVPGIGVATATAVLEALRPQQSEQPGASA
;
A
#
# COMPACT_ATOMS: atom_id res chain seq x y z
N VAL A 1 19.85 10.03 29.50
CA VAL A 1 19.78 10.22 28.03
C VAL A 1 21.07 10.91 27.63
N PRO A 2 21.86 10.43 26.63
CA PRO A 2 23.05 11.12 26.18
C PRO A 2 22.68 12.51 25.64
N ASP A 3 23.46 13.53 26.06
CA ASP A 3 23.28 14.89 25.55
C ASP A 3 23.96 14.98 24.16
N PRO A 4 23.22 15.32 23.10
CA PRO A 4 23.75 15.49 21.75
C PRO A 4 24.93 16.50 21.67
N ALA A 5 25.02 17.44 22.60
CA ALA A 5 26.12 18.38 22.67
C ALA A 5 27.47 17.68 22.94
N THR A 6 27.46 16.51 23.61
CA THR A 6 28.69 15.80 24.01
C THR A 6 29.43 15.13 22.86
N TYR A 7 28.72 14.76 21.79
CA TYR A 7 29.29 14.08 20.61
C TYR A 7 29.14 14.90 19.32
N ARG A 8 28.70 16.16 19.43
CA ARG A 8 28.62 17.08 18.29
C ARG A 8 30.03 17.30 17.73
N PRO A 9 30.23 17.08 16.40
CA PRO A 9 31.53 17.33 15.78
C PRO A 9 31.97 18.80 15.93
N ALA A 10 33.25 19.01 16.11
CA ALA A 10 33.82 20.36 16.21
C ALA A 10 33.51 21.18 14.93
N PRO A 11 33.25 22.49 15.06
CA PRO A 11 33.06 23.34 13.90
C PRO A 11 34.24 23.22 12.91
N GLY A 12 33.94 22.98 11.62
CA GLY A 12 34.96 22.82 10.57
C GLY A 12 35.57 21.42 10.45
N SER A 13 35.32 20.49 11.37
CA SER A 13 35.85 19.11 11.27
C SER A 13 35.11 18.23 10.23
N ILE A 14 33.91 18.60 9.88
CA ILE A 14 33.11 17.84 8.89
C ILE A 14 33.49 18.30 7.47
N PRO A 15 33.89 17.39 6.58
CA PRO A 15 34.19 17.69 5.18
C PRO A 15 32.96 18.12 4.38
N VAL A 16 33.17 18.83 3.27
CA VAL A 16 32.09 19.29 2.37
C VAL A 16 31.75 18.23 1.32
N GLU A 17 32.66 17.33 1.08
CA GLU A 17 32.62 16.26 0.09
C GLU A 17 31.44 15.32 0.33
N PRO A 18 31.00 14.57 -0.70
CA PRO A 18 30.00 13.54 -0.55
C PRO A 18 30.50 12.39 0.34
N GLY A 19 29.59 11.74 1.04
CA GLY A 19 29.97 10.64 1.91
C GLY A 19 28.78 9.96 2.58
N VAL A 20 29.12 8.96 3.38
CA VAL A 20 28.18 8.20 4.21
C VAL A 20 28.53 8.39 5.68
N TYR A 21 27.50 8.54 6.48
CA TYR A 21 27.66 8.74 7.94
C TYR A 21 26.81 7.73 8.70
N ARG A 22 27.22 7.45 9.94
CA ARG A 22 26.52 6.56 10.85
C ARG A 22 26.51 7.09 12.27
N PHE A 23 25.37 6.91 12.91
CA PHE A 23 25.20 7.20 14.33
C PHE A 23 25.32 5.90 15.14
N ARG A 24 26.04 5.96 16.25
CA ARG A 24 26.21 4.84 17.20
C ARG A 24 25.61 5.18 18.55
N ASP A 25 25.02 4.20 19.20
CA ASP A 25 24.59 4.34 20.60
C ASP A 25 25.75 4.21 21.60
N ALA A 26 25.47 4.34 22.91
CA ALA A 26 26.44 4.22 23.97
C ALA A 26 27.12 2.82 24.06
N HIS A 27 26.49 1.80 23.46
CA HIS A 27 27.04 0.45 23.37
C HIS A 27 27.83 0.19 22.07
N GLY A 28 28.04 1.23 21.25
CA GLY A 28 28.78 1.15 20.00
C GLY A 28 28.00 0.54 18.82
N ARG A 29 26.71 0.23 19.00
CA ARG A 29 25.87 -0.31 17.93
C ARG A 29 25.49 0.80 16.95
N VAL A 30 25.55 0.52 15.65
CA VAL A 30 25.06 1.45 14.62
C VAL A 30 23.53 1.47 14.67
N ILE A 31 22.98 2.66 14.89
CA ILE A 31 21.53 2.85 15.02
C ILE A 31 20.91 3.55 13.82
N TYR A 32 21.70 4.26 13.03
CA TYR A 32 21.29 4.92 11.79
C TYR A 32 22.46 5.05 10.83
N VAL A 33 22.18 4.91 9.54
CA VAL A 33 23.10 5.15 8.42
C VAL A 33 22.43 6.09 7.43
N GLY A 34 23.18 7.06 6.90
CA GLY A 34 22.69 7.95 5.86
C GLY A 34 23.81 8.44 4.96
N LYS A 35 23.45 8.87 3.75
CA LYS A 35 24.38 9.51 2.80
C LYS A 35 24.14 11.01 2.70
N ALA A 36 25.11 11.72 2.18
CA ALA A 36 25.03 13.15 1.91
C ALA A 36 25.85 13.54 0.68
N LYS A 37 25.32 14.46 -0.13
CA LYS A 37 26.06 15.18 -1.18
C LYS A 37 27.10 16.13 -0.55
N SER A 38 26.77 16.66 0.63
CA SER A 38 27.68 17.44 1.46
C SER A 38 27.51 16.97 2.91
N LEU A 39 28.51 16.24 3.43
CA LEU A 39 28.52 15.75 4.80
C LEU A 39 28.36 16.89 5.81
N ARG A 40 29.02 18.04 5.58
CA ARG A 40 28.94 19.20 6.45
C ARG A 40 27.52 19.72 6.58
N SER A 41 26.84 19.97 5.47
CA SER A 41 25.47 20.48 5.45
C SER A 41 24.52 19.52 6.16
N ARG A 42 24.59 18.25 5.81
CA ARG A 42 23.68 17.23 6.37
C ARG A 42 23.91 16.96 7.85
N LEU A 43 25.14 16.77 8.27
CA LEU A 43 25.45 16.52 9.68
C LEU A 43 25.18 17.74 10.57
N THR A 44 25.46 18.95 10.07
CA THR A 44 25.15 20.17 10.81
C THR A 44 23.66 20.32 11.06
N SER A 45 22.80 19.90 10.14
CA SER A 45 21.33 19.99 10.29
C SER A 45 20.79 19.19 11.47
N TYR A 46 21.43 18.07 11.84
CA TYR A 46 21.03 17.28 13.01
C TYR A 46 21.31 17.95 14.36
N PHE A 47 22.25 18.90 14.40
CA PHE A 47 22.68 19.57 15.63
C PHE A 47 22.33 21.06 15.66
N ALA A 48 21.66 21.60 14.63
CA ALA A 48 21.38 23.04 14.54
C ALA A 48 20.31 23.46 15.53
N ASP A 49 19.18 22.76 15.56
CA ASP A 49 18.09 22.99 16.51
C ASP A 49 17.38 21.67 16.80
N ILE A 50 17.79 21.03 17.89
CA ILE A 50 17.31 19.71 18.29
C ILE A 50 15.81 19.75 18.65
N ALA A 51 15.33 20.88 19.18
CA ALA A 51 13.93 21.05 19.56
C ALA A 51 13.00 21.04 18.34
N ASN A 52 13.47 21.52 17.18
CA ASN A 52 12.72 21.58 15.94
C ASN A 52 12.92 20.34 15.05
N LEU A 53 13.77 19.38 15.46
CA LEU A 53 13.89 18.11 14.74
C LEU A 53 12.59 17.31 14.86
N HIS A 54 12.31 16.53 13.81
CA HIS A 54 11.26 15.51 13.87
C HIS A 54 11.48 14.59 15.08
N PRO A 55 10.45 14.18 15.84
CA PRO A 55 10.62 13.41 17.09
C PRO A 55 11.48 12.16 16.94
N ARG A 56 11.33 11.40 15.84
CA ARG A 56 12.16 10.21 15.59
C ARG A 56 13.61 10.55 15.31
N THR A 57 13.87 11.63 14.56
CA THR A 57 15.23 12.15 14.34
C THR A 57 15.80 12.67 15.65
N ARG A 58 15.02 13.40 16.44
CA ARG A 58 15.38 13.81 17.79
C ARG A 58 15.70 12.61 18.67
N GLN A 59 14.83 11.59 18.67
CA GLN A 59 15.06 10.33 19.40
C GLN A 59 16.33 9.62 18.93
N MET A 60 16.58 9.57 17.62
CA MET A 60 17.79 9.01 17.05
C MET A 60 19.02 9.79 17.55
N VAL A 61 19.01 11.11 17.42
CA VAL A 61 20.11 11.99 17.85
C VAL A 61 20.32 11.92 19.37
N THR A 62 19.27 11.90 20.18
CA THR A 62 19.38 11.79 21.65
C THR A 62 19.73 10.38 22.13
N THR A 63 19.51 9.34 21.33
CA THR A 63 19.94 7.97 21.63
C THR A 63 21.41 7.74 21.23
N ALA A 64 21.88 8.46 20.22
CA ALA A 64 23.24 8.36 19.75
C ALA A 64 24.23 8.89 20.78
N ALA A 65 25.42 8.31 20.81
CA ALA A 65 26.56 8.72 21.61
C ALA A 65 27.78 9.11 20.75
N LYS A 66 27.72 8.80 19.44
CA LYS A 66 28.81 9.09 18.51
C LYS A 66 28.28 9.18 17.07
N VAL A 67 28.87 10.06 16.28
CA VAL A 67 28.69 10.11 14.82
C VAL A 67 30.05 9.92 14.13
N GLU A 68 30.05 9.11 13.07
CA GLU A 68 31.22 8.81 12.25
C GLU A 68 30.82 9.00 10.78
N TRP A 69 31.78 9.35 9.92
CA TRP A 69 31.56 9.50 8.49
C TRP A 69 32.74 8.98 7.68
N THR A 70 32.47 8.63 6.43
CA THR A 70 33.46 8.24 5.43
C THR A 70 33.21 9.07 4.18
N VAL A 71 34.26 9.76 3.72
CA VAL A 71 34.24 10.53 2.47
C VAL A 71 34.37 9.54 1.30
N VAL A 72 33.64 9.81 0.25
CA VAL A 72 33.73 9.07 -1.03
C VAL A 72 33.93 10.04 -2.19
N ASN A 73 34.34 9.55 -3.35
CA ASN A 73 34.64 10.42 -4.48
C ASN A 73 33.39 10.79 -5.29
N THR A 74 32.36 9.92 -5.28
CA THR A 74 31.15 10.10 -6.08
C THR A 74 29.88 9.82 -5.27
N GLU A 75 28.77 10.41 -5.69
CA GLU A 75 27.46 10.12 -5.08
C GLU A 75 27.01 8.67 -5.29
N VAL A 76 27.46 8.02 -6.38
CA VAL A 76 27.22 6.59 -6.65
C VAL A 76 27.94 5.71 -5.63
N GLU A 77 29.19 6.06 -5.28
CA GLU A 77 29.92 5.36 -4.22
C GLU A 77 29.22 5.56 -2.86
N ALA A 78 28.70 6.78 -2.58
CA ALA A 78 27.92 7.04 -1.38
C ALA A 78 26.67 6.17 -1.31
N LEU A 79 25.93 6.04 -2.39
CA LEU A 79 24.74 5.20 -2.49
C LEU A 79 25.06 3.71 -2.20
N GLN A 80 26.11 3.20 -2.81
CA GLN A 80 26.54 1.82 -2.65
C GLN A 80 27.06 1.52 -1.24
N LEU A 81 27.81 2.45 -0.66
CA LEU A 81 28.34 2.30 0.70
C LEU A 81 27.22 2.39 1.74
N GLU A 82 26.25 3.31 1.56
CA GLU A 82 25.06 3.41 2.41
C GLU A 82 24.28 2.09 2.42
N TYR A 83 23.99 1.53 1.24
CA TYR A 83 23.32 0.24 1.10
C TYR A 83 24.07 -0.87 1.85
N ASN A 84 25.38 -0.99 1.63
CA ASN A 84 26.21 -2.02 2.28
C ASN A 84 26.17 -1.88 3.81
N TRP A 85 26.26 -0.66 4.34
CA TRP A 85 26.23 -0.42 5.78
C TRP A 85 24.85 -0.65 6.40
N ILE A 86 23.77 -0.28 5.71
CA ILE A 86 22.40 -0.59 6.18
C ILE A 86 22.22 -2.12 6.28
N LYS A 87 22.75 -2.85 5.33
CA LYS A 87 22.68 -4.31 5.33
C LYS A 87 23.57 -4.97 6.40
N GLU A 88 24.80 -4.46 6.57
CA GLU A 88 25.76 -5.00 7.52
C GLU A 88 25.32 -4.76 8.97
N PHE A 89 24.89 -3.54 9.28
CA PHE A 89 24.63 -3.12 10.66
C PHE A 89 23.20 -3.26 11.13
N ASP A 90 22.26 -3.46 10.24
CA ASP A 90 20.82 -3.55 10.52
C ASP A 90 20.31 -2.41 11.43
N PRO A 91 20.52 -1.13 11.06
CA PRO A 91 20.26 -0.03 11.97
C PRO A 91 18.76 0.18 12.17
N ARG A 92 18.32 0.28 13.42
CA ARG A 92 16.90 0.34 13.83
C ARG A 92 16.14 1.59 13.34
N PHE A 93 16.84 2.67 13.00
CA PHE A 93 16.21 3.91 12.53
C PHE A 93 16.15 4.01 11.00
N ASN A 94 16.76 3.09 10.24
CA ASN A 94 16.60 3.02 8.79
C ASN A 94 15.33 2.25 8.39
N VAL A 95 14.76 2.62 7.23
CA VAL A 95 13.65 1.87 6.61
C VAL A 95 14.18 0.59 5.98
N ARG A 96 13.44 -0.49 6.10
CA ARG A 96 13.78 -1.79 5.52
C ARG A 96 12.64 -2.36 4.71
N TYR A 97 12.95 -2.73 3.48
CA TYR A 97 12.08 -3.52 2.62
C TYR A 97 12.39 -5.00 2.82
N ARG A 98 11.88 -5.60 3.92
CA ARG A 98 12.05 -7.03 4.18
C ARG A 98 11.14 -7.83 3.29
N ASP A 99 11.70 -8.72 2.48
CA ASP A 99 10.94 -9.75 1.79
C ASP A 99 10.83 -10.98 2.70
N ASP A 100 9.80 -11.01 3.54
CA ASP A 100 9.51 -12.17 4.43
C ASP A 100 9.01 -13.38 3.63
N LYS A 101 8.77 -13.23 2.33
CA LYS A 101 8.24 -14.28 1.46
C LYS A 101 9.22 -14.60 0.34
N SER A 102 9.96 -15.71 0.45
CA SER A 102 10.66 -16.27 -0.70
C SER A 102 9.64 -16.74 -1.75
N TYR A 103 9.48 -15.93 -2.79
CA TYR A 103 8.60 -16.30 -3.91
C TYR A 103 9.14 -17.50 -4.65
N PRO A 104 8.30 -18.49 -5.00
CA PRO A 104 8.73 -19.63 -5.79
C PRO A 104 9.08 -19.19 -7.21
N VAL A 105 10.11 -19.81 -7.77
CA VAL A 105 10.52 -19.66 -9.16
C VAL A 105 10.48 -21.02 -9.86
N LEU A 106 10.27 -21.00 -11.16
CA LEU A 106 10.50 -22.18 -11.98
C LEU A 106 11.99 -22.25 -12.33
N ALA A 107 12.65 -23.31 -11.89
CA ALA A 107 14.07 -23.57 -12.15
C ALA A 107 14.22 -24.64 -13.23
N VAL A 108 15.15 -24.42 -14.16
CA VAL A 108 15.54 -25.33 -15.23
C VAL A 108 17.01 -25.66 -15.06
N THR A 109 17.32 -26.91 -14.74
CA THR A 109 18.71 -27.36 -14.42
C THR A 109 19.52 -27.63 -15.68
N LEU A 110 19.99 -26.56 -16.37
CA LEU A 110 20.76 -26.70 -17.61
C LEU A 110 22.14 -27.34 -17.42
N ASN A 111 22.63 -27.45 -16.20
CA ASN A 111 23.88 -28.12 -15.83
C ASN A 111 23.74 -29.62 -15.68
N GLU A 112 22.56 -30.22 -15.81
CA GLU A 112 22.35 -31.66 -15.82
C GLU A 112 22.42 -32.20 -17.24
N GLU A 113 22.85 -33.47 -17.42
CA GLU A 113 22.84 -34.19 -18.71
C GLU A 113 21.42 -34.21 -19.32
N PHE A 114 20.45 -34.50 -18.49
CA PHE A 114 19.01 -34.38 -18.80
C PHE A 114 18.39 -33.26 -17.95
N PRO A 115 18.31 -32.04 -18.45
CA PRO A 115 17.76 -30.92 -17.70
C PRO A 115 16.35 -31.18 -17.15
N ARG A 116 16.05 -30.61 -16.00
CA ARG A 116 14.79 -30.82 -15.27
C ARG A 116 14.11 -29.51 -14.97
N LEU A 117 12.76 -29.51 -15.07
CA LEU A 117 11.90 -28.41 -14.64
C LEU A 117 11.44 -28.63 -13.20
N MET A 118 11.59 -27.64 -12.33
CA MET A 118 11.18 -27.77 -10.93
C MET A 118 10.74 -26.44 -10.30
N VAL A 119 9.82 -26.54 -9.33
CA VAL A 119 9.54 -25.43 -8.43
C VAL A 119 10.72 -25.29 -7.47
N TYR A 120 11.26 -24.08 -7.35
CA TYR A 120 12.43 -23.81 -6.53
C TYR A 120 12.21 -22.61 -5.63
N ARG A 121 12.79 -22.67 -4.43
CA ARG A 121 12.90 -21.56 -3.48
C ARG A 121 14.29 -21.64 -2.88
N GLY A 122 14.99 -20.53 -2.86
CA GLY A 122 16.33 -20.45 -2.28
C GLY A 122 17.31 -19.70 -3.17
N PRO A 123 18.61 -19.66 -2.80
CA PRO A 123 19.64 -18.94 -3.53
C PRO A 123 19.85 -19.55 -4.92
N ARG A 124 20.13 -18.70 -5.89
CA ARG A 124 20.34 -19.11 -7.28
C ARG A 124 21.63 -19.96 -7.40
N ARG A 125 21.60 -20.92 -8.32
CA ARG A 125 22.71 -21.84 -8.56
C ARG A 125 23.26 -21.64 -9.96
N LYS A 126 24.56 -21.77 -10.13
CA LYS A 126 25.25 -21.71 -11.44
C LYS A 126 24.76 -22.81 -12.38
N GLY A 127 24.52 -22.48 -13.64
CA GLY A 127 24.05 -23.42 -14.66
C GLY A 127 22.56 -23.80 -14.52
N VAL A 128 21.78 -23.05 -13.73
CA VAL A 128 20.34 -23.21 -13.60
C VAL A 128 19.65 -21.93 -14.06
N ARG A 129 18.73 -22.06 -15.01
CA ARG A 129 17.93 -20.92 -15.50
C ARG A 129 16.66 -20.79 -14.70
N TYR A 130 16.27 -19.54 -14.35
CA TYR A 130 15.13 -19.26 -13.50
C TYR A 130 14.11 -18.42 -14.23
N PHE A 131 12.81 -18.75 -14.04
CA PHE A 131 11.66 -17.99 -14.57
C PHE A 131 10.73 -17.60 -13.42
N GLY A 132 10.18 -16.42 -13.46
CA GLY A 132 9.33 -15.84 -12.41
C GLY A 132 9.94 -14.58 -11.83
N PRO A 133 9.57 -14.14 -10.65
CA PRO A 133 8.88 -14.89 -9.58
C PRO A 133 7.39 -15.11 -9.84
N TYR A 134 6.84 -16.18 -9.28
CA TYR A 134 5.42 -16.49 -9.29
C TYR A 134 4.80 -16.21 -7.92
N SER A 135 3.53 -15.85 -7.90
CA SER A 135 2.80 -15.57 -6.65
C SER A 135 2.75 -16.78 -5.71
N HIS A 136 2.63 -18.00 -6.25
CA HIS A 136 2.61 -19.25 -5.49
C HIS A 136 3.08 -20.45 -6.31
N ALA A 137 3.56 -21.47 -5.60
CA ALA A 137 4.05 -22.71 -6.21
C ALA A 137 3.01 -23.43 -7.08
N TRP A 138 1.72 -23.27 -6.77
CA TRP A 138 0.64 -23.85 -7.56
C TRP A 138 0.58 -23.26 -8.97
N ALA A 139 0.77 -21.96 -9.13
CA ALA A 139 0.80 -21.30 -10.44
C ALA A 139 1.91 -21.87 -11.35
N ILE A 140 3.08 -22.22 -10.78
CA ILE A 140 4.16 -22.87 -11.53
C ILE A 140 3.75 -24.29 -11.95
N ARG A 141 3.13 -25.07 -11.05
CA ARG A 141 2.69 -26.41 -11.35
C ARG A 141 1.63 -26.45 -12.46
N GLU A 142 0.71 -25.51 -12.42
CA GLU A 142 -0.33 -25.36 -13.46
C GLU A 142 0.30 -24.98 -14.82
N THR A 143 1.27 -24.05 -14.82
CA THR A 143 2.02 -23.69 -16.02
C THR A 143 2.79 -24.90 -16.57
N LEU A 144 3.44 -25.67 -15.71
CA LEU A 144 4.15 -26.89 -16.10
C LEU A 144 3.19 -27.94 -16.66
N ASP A 145 2.02 -28.15 -16.04
CA ASP A 145 1.05 -29.14 -16.50
C ASP A 145 0.50 -28.82 -17.90
N LEU A 146 0.33 -27.55 -18.21
CA LEU A 146 -0.07 -27.09 -19.54
C LEU A 146 1.07 -27.23 -20.56
N LEU A 147 2.26 -26.75 -20.22
CA LEU A 147 3.37 -26.66 -21.16
C LEU A 147 4.08 -27.99 -21.41
N THR A 148 4.07 -28.94 -20.46
CA THR A 148 4.67 -30.27 -20.67
C THR A 148 3.92 -31.13 -21.69
N ARG A 149 2.71 -30.75 -22.11
CA ARG A 149 2.03 -31.36 -23.27
C ARG A 149 2.71 -31.00 -24.59
N VAL A 150 3.19 -29.76 -24.71
CA VAL A 150 3.83 -29.25 -25.93
C VAL A 150 5.37 -29.49 -25.86
N PHE A 151 5.95 -29.30 -24.70
CA PHE A 151 7.36 -29.47 -24.41
C PHE A 151 7.52 -30.58 -23.37
N PRO A 152 7.59 -31.88 -23.75
CA PRO A 152 7.58 -33.00 -22.82
C PRO A 152 8.94 -33.15 -22.07
N ALA A 153 9.32 -32.11 -21.34
CA ALA A 153 10.53 -32.06 -20.55
C ALA A 153 10.36 -32.77 -19.20
N ARG A 154 11.47 -33.27 -18.66
CA ARG A 154 11.51 -33.98 -17.40
C ARG A 154 11.21 -33.05 -16.21
N THR A 155 10.32 -33.48 -15.30
CA THR A 155 10.02 -32.79 -14.02
C THR A 155 10.42 -33.59 -12.78
N CYS A 156 10.72 -34.90 -12.94
CA CYS A 156 11.00 -35.83 -11.84
C CYS A 156 12.35 -35.55 -11.15
N SER A 157 12.47 -35.94 -9.88
CA SER A 157 13.75 -35.88 -9.13
C SER A 157 14.78 -36.88 -9.67
N GLY A 158 16.07 -36.63 -9.36
CA GLY A 158 17.14 -37.52 -9.75
C GLY A 158 16.98 -38.97 -9.22
N GLY A 159 16.40 -39.13 -8.02
CA GLY A 159 16.10 -40.45 -7.45
C GLY A 159 15.03 -41.21 -8.24
N VAL A 160 13.95 -40.51 -8.61
CA VAL A 160 12.88 -41.08 -9.46
C VAL A 160 13.43 -41.43 -10.84
N PHE A 161 14.24 -40.54 -11.43
CA PHE A 161 14.90 -40.81 -12.71
C PHE A 161 15.75 -42.09 -12.68
N LYS A 162 16.64 -42.25 -11.69
CA LYS A 162 17.50 -43.44 -11.52
C LYS A 162 16.66 -44.72 -11.34
N ARG A 163 15.61 -44.65 -10.52
CA ARG A 163 14.70 -45.79 -10.31
C ARG A 163 14.06 -46.26 -11.61
N HIS A 164 13.51 -45.35 -12.41
CA HIS A 164 12.84 -45.69 -13.68
C HIS A 164 13.84 -46.18 -14.73
N LYS A 165 15.09 -45.67 -14.71
CA LYS A 165 16.20 -46.20 -15.52
C LYS A 165 16.50 -47.66 -15.16
N GLN A 166 16.55 -48.01 -13.85
CA GLN A 166 16.86 -49.36 -13.37
C GLN A 166 15.78 -50.39 -13.73
N ILE A 167 14.50 -50.02 -13.66
CA ILE A 167 13.37 -50.91 -13.93
C ILE A 167 12.99 -50.94 -15.43
N ASP A 168 13.68 -50.15 -16.25
CA ASP A 168 13.46 -49.97 -17.69
C ASP A 168 11.98 -49.71 -18.06
N ARG A 169 11.29 -48.95 -17.22
CA ARG A 169 9.87 -48.59 -17.43
C ARG A 169 9.66 -47.10 -17.15
N PRO A 170 9.04 -46.35 -18.07
CA PRO A 170 8.78 -44.93 -17.85
C PRO A 170 7.77 -44.73 -16.72
N CYS A 171 7.79 -43.55 -16.08
CA CYS A 171 6.75 -43.15 -15.13
C CYS A 171 5.44 -42.74 -15.85
N LEU A 172 4.39 -42.49 -15.08
CA LEU A 172 3.08 -42.08 -15.64
C LEU A 172 3.20 -40.95 -16.66
N LEU A 173 4.03 -39.91 -16.38
CA LEU A 173 4.21 -38.77 -17.30
C LEU A 173 4.79 -39.22 -18.66
N GLY A 174 5.64 -40.24 -18.69
CA GLY A 174 6.14 -40.82 -19.94
C GLY A 174 5.12 -41.68 -20.69
N TYR A 175 4.10 -42.22 -20.00
CA TYR A 175 2.99 -42.93 -20.65
C TYR A 175 1.93 -42.00 -21.21
N ILE A 176 1.72 -40.84 -20.62
CA ILE A 176 0.73 -39.83 -21.07
C ILE A 176 1.37 -38.71 -21.90
N ASP A 177 2.56 -38.93 -22.44
CA ASP A 177 3.34 -38.05 -23.32
C ASP A 177 3.64 -36.64 -22.74
N LYS A 178 3.52 -36.46 -21.41
CA LYS A 178 3.97 -35.24 -20.71
C LYS A 178 5.46 -35.24 -20.33
N CYS A 179 6.18 -36.31 -20.68
CA CYS A 179 7.63 -36.42 -20.55
C CYS A 179 8.15 -37.31 -21.69
N SER A 180 9.21 -36.86 -22.34
CA SER A 180 9.88 -37.60 -23.41
C SER A 180 10.56 -38.91 -22.95
N ALA A 181 10.45 -39.23 -21.64
CA ALA A 181 10.98 -40.43 -20.99
C ALA A 181 12.47 -40.70 -21.27
N PRO A 182 13.38 -39.75 -21.05
CA PRO A 182 14.82 -39.94 -21.26
C PRO A 182 15.43 -40.97 -20.31
N CYS A 183 14.75 -41.28 -19.19
CA CYS A 183 15.21 -42.32 -18.23
C CYS A 183 15.22 -43.74 -18.82
N VAL A 184 14.44 -44.01 -19.86
CA VAL A 184 14.38 -45.30 -20.56
C VAL A 184 14.88 -45.20 -22.01
N GLY A 185 15.63 -44.14 -22.34
CA GLY A 185 16.29 -43.99 -23.64
C GLY A 185 15.35 -43.70 -24.82
N ARG A 186 14.09 -43.25 -24.58
CA ARG A 186 13.18 -42.88 -25.67
C ARG A 186 13.68 -41.70 -26.50
N VAL A 187 14.48 -40.81 -25.87
CA VAL A 187 15.15 -39.69 -26.52
C VAL A 187 16.59 -39.59 -26.04
N SER A 188 17.48 -39.07 -26.90
CA SER A 188 18.86 -38.79 -26.55
C SER A 188 18.99 -37.58 -25.61
N ALA A 189 20.18 -37.37 -25.05
CA ALA A 189 20.45 -36.19 -24.23
C ALA A 189 20.32 -34.90 -25.03
N GLU A 190 20.76 -34.89 -26.30
CA GLU A 190 20.64 -33.74 -27.19
C GLU A 190 19.17 -33.44 -27.53
N GLN A 191 18.38 -34.48 -27.86
CA GLN A 191 16.95 -34.32 -28.15
C GLN A 191 16.19 -33.79 -26.93
N HIS A 192 16.49 -34.31 -25.73
CA HIS A 192 15.87 -33.82 -24.51
C HIS A 192 16.26 -32.36 -24.20
N ARG A 193 17.53 -32.00 -24.43
CA ARG A 193 18.02 -30.63 -24.27
C ARG A 193 17.32 -29.68 -25.23
N GLN A 194 17.11 -30.07 -26.51
CA GLN A 194 16.37 -29.25 -27.46
C GLN A 194 14.94 -28.97 -27.00
N ILE A 195 14.22 -29.97 -26.45
CA ILE A 195 12.89 -29.79 -25.87
C ILE A 195 12.91 -28.76 -24.73
N VAL A 196 13.95 -28.82 -23.87
CA VAL A 196 14.10 -27.89 -22.74
C VAL A 196 14.48 -26.49 -23.20
N ASP A 197 15.31 -26.35 -24.24
CA ASP A 197 15.70 -25.07 -24.83
C ASP A 197 14.48 -24.42 -25.50
N ASP A 198 13.66 -25.17 -26.25
CA ASP A 198 12.39 -24.68 -26.81
C ASP A 198 11.40 -24.23 -25.73
N PHE A 199 11.31 -24.97 -24.62
CA PHE A 199 10.55 -24.57 -23.43
C PHE A 199 11.07 -23.24 -22.83
N CYS A 200 12.37 -23.10 -22.70
CA CYS A 200 12.99 -21.87 -22.21
C CYS A 200 12.77 -20.70 -23.17
N ASP A 201 12.83 -20.94 -24.47
CA ASP A 201 12.57 -19.95 -25.51
C ASP A 201 11.12 -19.46 -25.47
N PHE A 202 10.17 -20.38 -25.33
CA PHE A 202 8.75 -20.05 -25.15
C PHE A 202 8.54 -19.16 -23.90
N LEU A 203 9.09 -19.57 -22.76
CA LEU A 203 8.99 -18.79 -21.52
C LEU A 203 9.73 -17.44 -21.60
N SER A 204 10.72 -17.31 -22.45
CA SER A 204 11.43 -16.04 -22.70
C SER A 204 10.66 -15.07 -23.60
N GLY A 205 9.50 -15.48 -24.17
CA GLY A 205 8.64 -14.63 -24.96
C GLY A 205 8.61 -14.93 -26.45
N ARG A 206 9.41 -15.87 -26.94
CA ARG A 206 9.41 -16.31 -28.36
C ARG A 206 8.24 -17.26 -28.66
N THR A 207 7.02 -16.82 -28.34
CA THR A 207 5.81 -17.67 -28.34
C THR A 207 5.19 -17.89 -29.72
N ASP A 208 5.29 -16.89 -30.62
CA ASP A 208 4.58 -16.90 -31.91
C ASP A 208 5.14 -17.94 -32.89
N ARG A 209 6.41 -18.29 -32.75
CA ARG A 209 7.04 -19.35 -33.53
C ARG A 209 6.35 -20.70 -33.25
N PHE A 210 6.23 -21.08 -31.99
CA PHE A 210 5.67 -22.37 -31.59
C PHE A 210 4.18 -22.49 -31.91
N ALA A 211 3.41 -21.40 -31.75
CA ALA A 211 1.99 -21.40 -32.13
C ALA A 211 1.82 -21.63 -33.64
N ARG A 212 2.62 -20.97 -34.48
CA ARG A 212 2.59 -21.14 -35.93
C ARG A 212 3.06 -22.54 -36.37
N GLU A 213 4.10 -23.07 -35.75
CA GLU A 213 4.60 -24.43 -36.05
C GLU A 213 3.55 -25.50 -35.72
N LEU A 214 2.88 -25.40 -34.57
CA LEU A 214 1.79 -26.32 -34.20
C LEU A 214 0.58 -26.20 -35.14
N GLU A 215 0.23 -24.98 -35.54
CA GLU A 215 -0.88 -24.73 -36.47
C GLU A 215 -0.60 -25.30 -37.86
N GLN A 216 0.64 -25.14 -38.37
CA GLN A 216 1.08 -25.74 -39.61
C GLN A 216 1.06 -27.28 -39.56
N GLN A 217 1.56 -27.87 -38.50
CA GLN A 217 1.57 -29.32 -38.31
C GLN A 217 0.13 -29.87 -38.18
N MET A 218 -0.76 -29.13 -37.51
CA MET A 218 -2.17 -29.52 -37.40
C MET A 218 -2.86 -29.55 -38.77
N HIS A 219 -2.64 -28.53 -39.58
CA HIS A 219 -3.21 -28.50 -40.96
C HIS A 219 -2.62 -29.59 -41.84
N ALA A 220 -1.27 -29.80 -41.78
CA ALA A 220 -0.63 -30.86 -42.54
C ALA A 220 -1.14 -32.27 -42.16
N ALA A 221 -1.38 -32.51 -40.84
CA ALA A 221 -1.99 -33.78 -40.42
C ALA A 221 -3.42 -33.94 -40.90
N SER A 222 -4.21 -32.87 -40.92
CA SER A 222 -5.57 -32.85 -41.45
C SER A 222 -5.59 -33.14 -42.96
N ASP A 223 -4.68 -32.54 -43.73
CA ASP A 223 -4.57 -32.74 -45.18
C ASP A 223 -4.16 -34.19 -45.51
N GLN A 224 -3.42 -34.84 -44.62
CA GLN A 224 -3.06 -36.25 -44.70
C GLN A 224 -4.16 -37.21 -44.19
N LEU A 225 -5.33 -36.68 -43.80
CA LEU A 225 -6.45 -37.40 -43.20
C LEU A 225 -6.11 -38.08 -41.84
N ASP A 226 -5.01 -37.68 -41.19
CA ASP A 226 -4.64 -38.11 -39.83
C ASP A 226 -5.38 -37.24 -38.79
N PHE A 227 -6.67 -37.49 -38.68
CA PHE A 227 -7.55 -36.67 -37.80
C PHE A 227 -7.22 -36.84 -36.31
N GLU A 228 -6.68 -37.99 -35.88
CA GLU A 228 -6.29 -38.19 -34.48
C GLU A 228 -5.09 -37.33 -34.13
N ARG A 229 -4.11 -37.24 -35.01
CA ARG A 229 -2.95 -36.38 -34.86
C ARG A 229 -3.34 -34.92 -34.96
N ALA A 230 -4.20 -34.54 -35.91
CA ALA A 230 -4.69 -33.18 -36.04
C ALA A 230 -5.44 -32.73 -34.76
N ALA A 231 -6.29 -33.61 -34.18
CA ALA A 231 -6.99 -33.34 -32.94
C ALA A 231 -6.04 -33.12 -31.73
N ARG A 232 -4.99 -33.96 -31.61
CA ARG A 232 -3.96 -33.77 -30.58
C ARG A 232 -3.23 -32.43 -30.72
N LEU A 233 -2.80 -32.09 -31.94
CA LEU A 233 -2.12 -30.81 -32.22
C LEU A 233 -3.02 -29.59 -31.97
N ARG A 234 -4.33 -29.70 -32.27
CA ARG A 234 -5.32 -28.68 -31.91
C ARG A 234 -5.40 -28.48 -30.39
N ASP A 235 -5.44 -29.59 -29.64
CA ASP A 235 -5.54 -29.55 -28.17
C ASP A 235 -4.26 -28.99 -27.54
N ASP A 236 -3.10 -29.29 -28.12
CA ASP A 236 -1.79 -28.75 -27.73
C ASP A 236 -1.70 -27.25 -28.06
N LEU A 237 -2.18 -26.82 -29.24
CA LEU A 237 -2.29 -25.40 -29.59
C LEU A 237 -3.24 -24.66 -28.63
N GLY A 238 -4.35 -25.30 -28.26
CA GLY A 238 -5.28 -24.78 -27.26
C GLY A 238 -4.64 -24.64 -25.86
N ALA A 239 -3.82 -25.62 -25.44
CA ALA A 239 -3.07 -25.55 -24.20
C ALA A 239 -2.02 -24.43 -24.22
N LEU A 240 -1.32 -24.27 -25.36
CA LEU A 240 -0.35 -23.20 -25.57
C LEU A 240 -1.02 -21.82 -25.51
N LYS A 241 -2.14 -21.63 -26.22
CA LYS A 241 -2.92 -20.38 -26.19
C LYS A 241 -3.41 -20.04 -24.77
N ARG A 242 -3.94 -21.01 -24.03
CA ARG A 242 -4.33 -20.81 -22.61
C ARG A 242 -3.13 -20.42 -21.72
N ALA A 243 -1.95 -21.02 -21.94
CA ALA A 243 -0.75 -20.63 -21.21
C ALA A 243 -0.29 -19.20 -21.57
N MET A 244 -0.53 -18.79 -22.84
CA MET A 244 -0.27 -17.41 -23.29
C MET A 244 -1.29 -16.40 -22.73
N GLU A 245 -2.58 -16.75 -22.66
CA GLU A 245 -3.64 -15.89 -22.11
C GLU A 245 -3.43 -15.60 -20.62
N LYS A 246 -2.96 -16.59 -19.86
CA LYS A 246 -2.57 -16.38 -18.45
C LYS A 246 -1.39 -15.42 -18.28
N GLN A 247 -0.61 -15.19 -19.32
CA GLN A 247 0.46 -14.21 -19.39
C GLN A 247 -0.02 -13.01 -20.23
N ALA A 248 -0.86 -12.14 -19.64
CA ALA A 248 -1.41 -11.00 -20.35
C ALA A 248 -0.33 -10.22 -21.11
N VAL A 249 -0.51 -10.02 -22.41
CA VAL A 249 0.28 -9.09 -23.22
C VAL A 249 -0.13 -7.70 -22.78
N VAL A 250 0.81 -6.95 -22.20
CA VAL A 250 0.53 -5.63 -21.66
C VAL A 250 1.20 -4.55 -22.49
N LEU A 251 2.34 -4.87 -23.13
CA LEU A 251 3.11 -3.95 -23.97
C LEU A 251 3.41 -4.64 -25.31
N GLY A 252 2.87 -4.07 -26.38
CA GLY A 252 3.00 -4.66 -27.74
C GLY A 252 4.39 -4.55 -28.37
N ASP A 253 5.32 -3.80 -27.75
CA ASP A 253 6.64 -3.47 -28.30
C ASP A 253 7.77 -4.41 -27.85
N GLY A 254 7.45 -5.51 -27.19
CA GLY A 254 8.45 -6.45 -26.66
C GLY A 254 9.30 -5.89 -25.52
N THR A 255 8.84 -4.86 -24.83
CA THR A 255 9.55 -4.16 -23.75
C THR A 255 9.93 -5.09 -22.59
N ASP A 256 11.18 -4.92 -22.10
CA ASP A 256 11.64 -5.46 -20.82
C ASP A 256 11.66 -4.33 -19.80
N ALA A 257 10.74 -4.37 -18.84
CA ALA A 257 10.61 -3.34 -17.81
C ALA A 257 10.18 -3.93 -16.46
N ASP A 258 10.54 -3.25 -15.38
CA ASP A 258 9.90 -3.39 -14.08
C ASP A 258 9.04 -2.15 -13.82
N VAL A 259 7.78 -2.37 -13.44
CA VAL A 259 6.85 -1.29 -13.13
C VAL A 259 6.60 -1.29 -11.63
N VAL A 260 7.00 -0.21 -10.98
CA VAL A 260 6.94 -0.04 -9.52
C VAL A 260 5.88 0.99 -9.19
N ALA A 261 5.06 0.68 -8.19
CA ALA A 261 4.09 1.62 -7.64
C ALA A 261 4.01 1.52 -6.13
N PHE A 262 3.66 2.64 -5.50
CA PHE A 262 3.54 2.77 -4.05
C PHE A 262 2.12 3.21 -3.69
N ALA A 263 1.62 2.72 -2.58
CA ALA A 263 0.47 3.28 -1.91
C ALA A 263 0.83 3.42 -0.44
N ASP A 264 0.68 4.60 0.12
CA ASP A 264 1.17 4.90 1.45
C ASP A 264 0.13 5.64 2.29
N ASP A 265 0.35 5.60 3.59
CA ASP A 265 -0.26 6.48 4.58
C ASP A 265 0.84 7.11 5.46
N ASP A 266 0.45 7.61 6.63
CA ASP A 266 1.39 8.27 7.52
C ASP A 266 2.45 7.31 8.12
N LEU A 267 2.14 6.02 8.28
CA LEU A 267 3.00 5.04 8.95
C LEU A 267 3.58 3.98 8.00
N GLU A 268 2.80 3.51 7.02
CA GLU A 268 3.13 2.37 6.19
C GLU A 268 3.06 2.71 4.70
N ALA A 269 3.80 1.96 3.90
CA ALA A 269 3.66 1.98 2.45
C ALA A 269 3.58 0.55 1.90
N ALA A 270 2.69 0.33 0.95
CA ALA A 270 2.66 -0.87 0.13
C ALA A 270 3.41 -0.59 -1.17
N VAL A 271 4.32 -1.47 -1.50
CA VAL A 271 5.05 -1.45 -2.78
C VAL A 271 4.59 -2.60 -3.63
N GLN A 272 4.36 -2.37 -4.91
CA GLN A 272 4.06 -3.40 -5.89
C GLN A 272 4.99 -3.27 -7.08
N VAL A 273 5.53 -4.40 -7.53
CA VAL A 273 6.38 -4.49 -8.71
C VAL A 273 5.82 -5.51 -9.68
N PHE A 274 5.61 -5.10 -10.93
CA PHE A 274 5.29 -6.00 -12.03
C PHE A 274 6.51 -6.16 -12.93
N HIS A 275 6.97 -7.40 -13.07
CA HIS A 275 8.08 -7.76 -13.94
C HIS A 275 7.57 -8.04 -15.35
N VAL A 276 7.87 -7.15 -16.28
CA VAL A 276 7.53 -7.26 -17.70
C VAL A 276 8.75 -7.73 -18.48
N ARG A 277 8.63 -8.82 -19.23
CA ARG A 277 9.69 -9.35 -20.08
C ARG A 277 9.07 -9.76 -21.43
N GLY A 278 9.64 -9.24 -22.52
CA GLY A 278 9.10 -9.44 -23.86
C GLY A 278 7.66 -8.90 -24.00
N GLY A 279 7.34 -7.77 -23.37
CA GLY A 279 6.01 -7.16 -23.37
C GLY A 279 4.95 -7.85 -22.51
N ARG A 280 5.29 -8.91 -21.78
CA ARG A 280 4.36 -9.71 -20.96
C ARG A 280 4.71 -9.63 -19.48
N VAL A 281 3.69 -9.55 -18.61
CA VAL A 281 3.88 -9.63 -17.16
C VAL A 281 4.26 -11.06 -16.80
N ARG A 282 5.49 -11.25 -16.34
CA ARG A 282 6.05 -12.55 -15.94
C ARG A 282 5.85 -12.86 -14.47
N GLY A 283 5.67 -11.84 -13.65
CA GLY A 283 5.47 -11.97 -12.23
C GLY A 283 5.15 -10.64 -11.58
N GLN A 284 4.67 -10.75 -10.35
CA GLN A 284 4.43 -9.60 -9.49
C GLN A 284 4.96 -9.87 -8.08
N ARG A 285 5.44 -8.82 -7.43
CA ARG A 285 5.86 -8.85 -6.03
C ARG A 285 5.25 -7.69 -5.28
N GLY A 286 4.98 -7.88 -3.99
CA GLY A 286 4.47 -6.83 -3.13
C GLY A 286 5.06 -6.91 -1.74
N TRP A 287 5.30 -5.74 -1.15
CA TRP A 287 5.82 -5.55 0.22
C TRP A 287 4.94 -4.56 0.94
N ILE A 288 4.87 -4.72 2.26
CA ILE A 288 4.38 -3.68 3.18
C ILE A 288 5.58 -3.27 4.01
N VAL A 289 5.84 -1.97 4.05
CA VAL A 289 7.01 -1.39 4.74
C VAL A 289 6.58 -0.27 5.66
N GLU A 290 7.30 -0.07 6.74
CA GLU A 290 7.14 1.07 7.63
C GLU A 290 7.88 2.28 7.06
N LYS A 291 7.22 3.43 7.02
CA LYS A 291 7.84 4.67 6.51
C LYS A 291 8.83 5.25 7.51
N SER A 292 9.90 5.85 6.99
CA SER A 292 10.79 6.68 7.80
C SER A 292 10.05 7.90 8.35
N ALA A 293 10.39 8.31 9.55
CA ALA A 293 9.79 9.46 10.20
C ALA A 293 10.49 10.80 9.88
N ASP A 294 11.61 10.78 9.17
CA ASP A 294 12.32 12.01 8.85
C ASP A 294 11.54 12.83 7.81
N PRO A 295 11.19 14.10 8.06
CA PRO A 295 10.47 14.93 7.08
C PRO A 295 11.24 15.13 5.76
N GLY A 296 12.57 15.00 5.77
CA GLY A 296 13.39 14.95 4.58
C GLY A 296 13.38 13.60 3.87
N ASP A 297 12.86 12.55 4.54
CA ASP A 297 12.94 11.14 4.14
C ASP A 297 11.56 10.49 3.90
N SER A 298 10.46 11.23 4.01
CA SER A 298 9.10 10.69 3.92
C SER A 298 8.40 10.93 2.59
N GLY A 299 9.05 11.57 1.65
CA GLY A 299 8.50 11.85 0.31
C GLY A 299 8.43 10.60 -0.58
N GLU A 300 7.49 10.58 -1.54
CA GLU A 300 7.37 9.50 -2.53
C GLU A 300 8.68 9.29 -3.31
N GLU A 301 9.42 10.37 -3.62
CA GLU A 301 10.72 10.32 -4.30
C GLU A 301 11.74 9.49 -3.53
N GLN A 302 11.73 9.60 -2.23
CA GLN A 302 12.67 8.92 -1.37
C GLN A 302 12.29 7.46 -1.12
N LEU A 303 10.99 7.16 -1.04
CA LEU A 303 10.50 5.77 -1.05
C LEU A 303 10.95 5.05 -2.32
N VAL A 304 10.88 5.72 -3.47
CA VAL A 304 11.36 5.19 -4.76
C VAL A 304 12.86 4.90 -4.69
N GLU A 305 13.66 5.86 -4.25
CA GLU A 305 15.12 5.71 -4.14
C GLU A 305 15.51 4.54 -3.24
N GLN A 306 15.02 4.54 -2.00
CA GLN A 306 15.34 3.53 -1.01
C GLN A 306 14.90 2.13 -1.46
N PHE A 307 13.70 2.04 -2.05
CA PHE A 307 13.22 0.78 -2.57
C PHE A 307 14.09 0.24 -3.70
N LEU A 308 14.38 1.05 -4.72
CA LEU A 308 15.17 0.60 -5.87
C LEU A 308 16.58 0.18 -5.47
N THR A 309 17.19 0.94 -4.55
CA THR A 309 18.54 0.64 -4.05
C THR A 309 18.58 -0.69 -3.31
N GLN A 310 17.64 -0.94 -2.39
CA GLN A 310 17.56 -2.20 -1.65
C GLN A 310 17.17 -3.36 -2.57
N PHE A 311 16.14 -3.18 -3.39
CA PHE A 311 15.61 -4.23 -4.25
C PHE A 311 16.63 -4.75 -5.27
N TYR A 312 17.27 -3.85 -6.01
CA TYR A 312 18.26 -4.27 -7.03
C TYR A 312 19.62 -4.60 -6.40
N GLY A 313 19.97 -4.00 -5.28
CA GLY A 313 21.15 -4.36 -4.52
C GLY A 313 21.11 -5.81 -4.03
N ASP A 314 20.01 -6.20 -3.39
CA ASP A 314 19.80 -7.58 -2.93
C ASP A 314 19.77 -8.59 -4.08
N GLN A 315 19.18 -8.22 -5.23
CA GLN A 315 19.18 -9.10 -6.41
C GLN A 315 20.56 -9.28 -7.04
N ALA A 316 21.34 -8.21 -7.13
CA ALA A 316 22.69 -8.27 -7.71
C ALA A 316 23.62 -9.21 -6.92
N GLU A 317 23.51 -9.25 -5.59
CA GLU A 317 24.28 -10.17 -4.76
C GLU A 317 23.84 -11.64 -4.93
N LEU A 318 22.53 -11.87 -5.08
CA LEU A 318 22.00 -13.22 -5.31
C LEU A 318 22.42 -13.77 -6.68
N ASP A 319 22.65 -12.90 -7.67
CA ASP A 319 23.00 -13.26 -9.05
C ASP A 319 24.51 -13.28 -9.33
N GLY A 320 25.37 -12.89 -8.38
CA GLY A 320 26.84 -12.92 -8.55
C GLY A 320 27.44 -14.29 -8.94
N ALA A 321 26.60 -15.32 -9.10
CA ALA A 321 26.92 -16.68 -9.54
C ALA A 321 26.21 -17.10 -10.85
N ALA A 322 25.43 -16.22 -11.51
CA ALA A 322 24.58 -16.58 -12.65
C ALA A 322 25.13 -16.10 -13.99
N ASP A 323 24.79 -16.85 -15.04
CA ASP A 323 25.16 -16.60 -16.45
C ASP A 323 24.55 -15.30 -16.98
N GLU A 324 25.21 -14.62 -17.94
CA GLU A 324 24.82 -13.32 -18.54
C GLU A 324 23.39 -13.26 -19.10
N SER A 325 22.74 -14.41 -19.29
CA SER A 325 21.39 -14.50 -19.88
C SER A 325 20.24 -14.15 -18.93
N THR A 326 20.48 -13.92 -17.63
CA THR A 326 19.45 -13.64 -16.61
C THR A 326 19.79 -12.41 -15.76
N ASN A 327 20.04 -11.28 -16.41
CA ASN A 327 20.28 -10.05 -15.69
C ASN A 327 19.00 -9.63 -14.89
N PRO A 328 19.07 -9.46 -13.55
CA PRO A 328 17.92 -9.12 -12.73
C PRO A 328 17.41 -7.71 -13.01
N VAL A 329 18.30 -6.81 -13.47
CA VAL A 329 17.93 -5.42 -13.77
C VAL A 329 17.40 -5.34 -15.22
N PRO A 330 16.16 -4.87 -15.45
CA PRO A 330 15.59 -4.73 -16.78
C PRO A 330 16.23 -3.56 -17.55
N ARG A 331 15.89 -3.42 -18.84
CA ARG A 331 16.30 -2.27 -19.65
C ARG A 331 15.63 -0.96 -19.22
N GLU A 332 14.45 -1.07 -18.62
CA GLU A 332 13.65 0.07 -18.21
C GLU A 332 13.03 -0.18 -16.83
N VAL A 333 13.06 0.83 -15.97
CA VAL A 333 12.37 0.84 -14.68
C VAL A 333 11.37 1.99 -14.71
N LEU A 334 10.08 1.65 -14.57
CA LEU A 334 8.98 2.61 -14.55
C LEU A 334 8.57 2.87 -13.11
N VAL A 335 8.61 4.13 -12.71
CA VAL A 335 8.34 4.60 -11.34
C VAL A 335 7.28 5.69 -11.35
N PRO A 336 6.56 5.92 -10.22
CA PRO A 336 5.54 6.97 -10.15
C PRO A 336 6.11 8.38 -10.19
N CYS A 337 7.29 8.59 -9.58
CA CYS A 337 8.05 9.85 -9.61
C CYS A 337 9.55 9.56 -9.73
N LEU A 338 10.32 10.53 -10.22
CA LEU A 338 11.78 10.43 -10.24
C LEU A 338 12.35 10.94 -8.91
N PRO A 339 13.25 10.20 -8.26
CA PRO A 339 13.96 10.70 -7.10
C PRO A 339 14.92 11.84 -7.46
N SER A 340 15.30 12.65 -6.48
CA SER A 340 16.17 13.81 -6.66
C SER A 340 17.57 13.45 -7.20
N ASN A 341 18.01 12.20 -7.00
CA ASN A 341 19.27 11.62 -7.49
C ASN A 341 19.04 10.59 -8.61
N ALA A 342 18.07 10.83 -9.49
CA ALA A 342 17.69 9.90 -10.56
C ALA A 342 18.85 9.54 -11.50
N ASP A 343 19.77 10.49 -11.76
CA ASP A 343 20.93 10.27 -12.64
C ASP A 343 21.94 9.32 -12.01
N GLU A 344 22.23 9.47 -10.73
CA GLU A 344 23.12 8.60 -9.98
C GLU A 344 22.56 7.20 -9.84
N LEU A 345 21.26 7.10 -9.53
CA LEU A 345 20.55 5.82 -9.43
C LEU A 345 20.50 5.11 -10.79
N THR A 346 20.28 5.84 -11.87
CA THR A 346 20.32 5.32 -13.26
C THR A 346 21.72 4.80 -13.62
N SER A 347 22.76 5.54 -13.22
CA SER A 347 24.17 5.13 -13.44
C SER A 347 24.50 3.87 -12.67
N TRP A 348 24.09 3.79 -11.42
CA TRP A 348 24.28 2.61 -10.57
C TRP A 348 23.54 1.37 -11.13
N LEU A 349 22.26 1.50 -11.49
CA LEU A 349 21.48 0.44 -12.13
C LEU A 349 22.11 -0.04 -13.45
N SER A 350 22.64 0.90 -14.24
CA SER A 350 23.34 0.59 -15.49
C SER A 350 24.64 -0.17 -15.23
N GLY A 351 25.36 0.17 -14.16
CA GLY A 351 26.54 -0.57 -13.70
C GLY A 351 26.20 -1.99 -13.29
N LEU A 352 25.13 -2.19 -12.51
CA LEU A 352 24.65 -3.53 -12.13
C LEU A 352 24.23 -4.37 -13.33
N ARG A 353 23.61 -3.72 -14.32
CA ARG A 353 23.18 -4.41 -15.54
C ARG A 353 24.32 -4.70 -16.51
N GLY A 354 25.42 -3.96 -16.48
CA GLY A 354 26.47 -3.96 -17.51
C GLY A 354 26.07 -3.30 -18.84
N SER A 355 24.91 -2.62 -18.88
CA SER A 355 24.40 -1.87 -20.04
C SER A 355 23.37 -0.82 -19.59
N ARG A 356 23.07 0.14 -20.48
CA ARG A 356 22.19 1.26 -20.15
C ARG A 356 20.82 0.82 -19.64
N VAL A 357 20.40 1.39 -18.52
CA VAL A 357 19.06 1.30 -17.93
C VAL A 357 18.36 2.65 -18.07
N ALA A 358 17.06 2.65 -18.33
CA ALA A 358 16.23 3.86 -18.37
C ALA A 358 15.28 3.89 -17.16
N LEU A 359 15.46 4.87 -16.27
CA LEU A 359 14.53 5.16 -15.18
C LEU A 359 13.54 6.24 -15.64
N ARG A 360 12.24 5.96 -15.64
CA ARG A 360 11.23 6.85 -16.25
C ARG A 360 9.89 6.84 -15.52
N VAL A 361 9.18 7.97 -15.62
CA VAL A 361 7.77 8.09 -15.25
C VAL A 361 6.91 7.88 -16.50
N PRO A 362 6.02 6.89 -16.54
CA PRO A 362 5.15 6.65 -17.70
C PRO A 362 4.04 7.72 -17.76
N ARG A 363 4.02 8.51 -18.84
CA ARG A 363 3.07 9.64 -18.97
C ARG A 363 1.88 9.35 -19.88
N ARG A 364 1.98 8.39 -20.81
CA ARG A 364 0.95 8.08 -21.82
C ARG A 364 1.07 6.65 -22.36
N GLY A 365 0.02 6.18 -23.03
CA GLY A 365 -0.04 4.86 -23.69
C GLY A 365 -0.08 3.68 -22.71
N ASP A 366 0.25 2.49 -23.21
CA ASP A 366 0.11 1.23 -22.49
C ASP A 366 0.96 1.16 -21.22
N LYS A 367 2.14 1.79 -21.21
CA LYS A 367 3.00 1.88 -20.02
C LYS A 367 2.33 2.64 -18.87
N ARG A 368 1.56 3.71 -19.19
CA ARG A 368 0.79 4.44 -18.20
C ARG A 368 -0.37 3.61 -17.68
N ALA A 369 -1.14 2.97 -18.55
CA ALA A 369 -2.26 2.10 -18.17
C ALA A 369 -1.79 0.95 -17.25
N LEU A 370 -0.61 0.38 -17.55
CA LEU A 370 0.01 -0.64 -16.71
C LEU A 370 0.41 -0.06 -15.35
N ALA A 371 1.06 1.11 -15.29
CA ALA A 371 1.43 1.75 -14.04
C ALA A 371 0.19 2.08 -13.17
N GLU A 372 -0.91 2.53 -13.76
CA GLU A 372 -2.18 2.75 -13.06
C GLU A 372 -2.75 1.43 -12.48
N THR A 373 -2.56 0.33 -13.19
CA THR A 373 -2.94 -1.01 -12.70
C THR A 373 -2.08 -1.43 -11.52
N VAL A 374 -0.76 -1.25 -11.58
CA VAL A 374 0.16 -1.56 -10.47
C VAL A 374 -0.14 -0.67 -9.26
N GLN A 375 -0.45 0.61 -9.50
CA GLN A 375 -0.85 1.55 -8.45
C GLN A 375 -2.13 1.13 -7.73
N ARG A 376 -3.11 0.62 -8.47
CA ARG A 376 -4.35 0.08 -7.89
C ARG A 376 -4.06 -1.13 -7.01
N ASN A 377 -3.22 -2.06 -7.49
CA ASN A 377 -2.81 -3.23 -6.71
C ASN A 377 -2.05 -2.83 -5.43
N ALA A 378 -1.21 -1.80 -5.46
CA ALA A 378 -0.56 -1.29 -4.26
C ALA A 378 -1.58 -0.77 -3.23
N LYS A 379 -2.58 0.01 -3.69
CA LYS A 379 -3.67 0.51 -2.83
C LYS A 379 -4.49 -0.63 -2.21
N GLU A 380 -4.85 -1.61 -3.01
CA GLU A 380 -5.59 -2.79 -2.54
C GLU A 380 -4.77 -3.60 -1.53
N ALA A 381 -3.47 -3.80 -1.78
CA ALA A 381 -2.58 -4.51 -0.87
C ALA A 381 -2.48 -3.81 0.50
N LEU A 382 -2.33 -2.48 0.52
CA LEU A 382 -2.32 -1.70 1.77
C LEU A 382 -3.65 -1.83 2.52
N GLN A 383 -4.78 -1.73 1.82
CA GLN A 383 -6.11 -1.89 2.41
C GLN A 383 -6.32 -3.29 2.99
N GLN A 384 -5.95 -4.33 2.25
CA GLN A 384 -6.06 -5.72 2.71
C GLN A 384 -5.19 -5.98 3.94
N HIS A 385 -3.95 -5.44 3.96
CA HIS A 385 -3.06 -5.52 5.11
C HIS A 385 -3.71 -4.91 6.35
N LYS A 386 -4.23 -3.68 6.24
CA LYS A 386 -4.93 -2.99 7.35
C LYS A 386 -6.17 -3.74 7.82
N LEU A 387 -6.98 -4.28 6.89
CA LEU A 387 -8.16 -5.06 7.24
C LEU A 387 -7.80 -6.37 7.97
N LYS A 388 -6.74 -7.06 7.51
CA LYS A 388 -6.26 -8.29 8.15
C LYS A 388 -5.77 -8.02 9.57
N ARG A 389 -4.94 -7.01 9.77
CA ARG A 389 -4.47 -6.58 11.10
C ARG A 389 -5.64 -6.19 12.01
N ALA A 390 -6.63 -5.47 11.48
CA ALA A 390 -7.82 -5.07 12.21
C ALA A 390 -8.68 -6.26 12.67
N GLY A 391 -8.74 -7.33 11.90
CA GLY A 391 -9.49 -8.55 12.22
C GLY A 391 -8.75 -9.54 13.13
N ASP A 392 -7.45 -9.39 13.31
CA ASP A 392 -6.64 -10.29 14.14
C ASP A 392 -6.85 -10.00 15.62
N PHE A 393 -7.30 -11.03 16.37
CA PHE A 393 -7.56 -10.91 17.80
C PHE A 393 -6.28 -10.61 18.60
N ASN A 394 -5.17 -11.28 18.27
CA ASN A 394 -3.90 -11.09 18.96
C ASN A 394 -3.35 -9.67 18.71
N ALA A 395 -3.41 -9.18 17.48
CA ALA A 395 -3.01 -7.81 17.14
C ALA A 395 -3.87 -6.78 17.90
N ARG A 396 -5.18 -6.99 18.02
CA ARG A 396 -6.06 -6.09 18.78
C ARG A 396 -5.77 -6.10 20.28
N SER A 397 -5.57 -7.29 20.88
CA SER A 397 -5.20 -7.41 22.29
C SER A 397 -3.86 -6.74 22.57
N ALA A 398 -2.86 -6.98 21.70
CA ALA A 398 -1.55 -6.31 21.79
C ALA A 398 -1.68 -4.79 21.63
N ALA A 399 -2.57 -4.30 20.74
CA ALA A 399 -2.81 -2.88 20.56
C ALA A 399 -3.33 -2.21 21.84
N LEU A 400 -4.34 -2.79 22.47
CA LEU A 400 -4.91 -2.27 23.72
C LEU A 400 -3.88 -2.29 24.85
N GLN A 401 -3.08 -3.36 24.96
CA GLN A 401 -2.00 -3.45 25.92
C GLN A 401 -0.90 -2.43 25.67
N ASN A 402 -0.47 -2.23 24.41
CA ASN A 402 0.54 -1.21 24.07
C ASN A 402 0.06 0.20 24.43
N ILE A 403 -1.24 0.51 24.25
CA ILE A 403 -1.79 1.81 24.65
C ILE A 403 -1.80 1.93 26.18
N GLN A 404 -2.22 0.89 26.88
CA GLN A 404 -2.19 0.84 28.35
C GLN A 404 -0.79 1.13 28.88
N ASP A 405 0.21 0.40 28.38
CA ASP A 405 1.60 0.51 28.82
C ASP A 405 2.20 1.90 28.51
N ALA A 406 1.92 2.42 27.30
CA ALA A 406 2.44 3.71 26.86
C ALA A 406 1.88 4.90 27.66
N LEU A 407 0.61 4.81 28.05
CA LEU A 407 -0.10 5.85 28.79
C LEU A 407 -0.13 5.62 30.30
N GLY A 408 0.39 4.48 30.80
CA GLY A 408 0.37 4.13 32.21
C GLY A 408 -1.04 3.95 32.77
N LEU A 409 -2.00 3.45 31.97
CA LEU A 409 -3.37 3.24 32.39
C LEU A 409 -3.48 2.04 33.35
N ALA A 410 -4.38 2.12 34.31
CA ALA A 410 -4.64 1.00 35.22
C ALA A 410 -5.17 -0.25 34.48
N ASP A 411 -6.05 -0.04 33.49
CA ASP A 411 -6.67 -1.08 32.70
C ASP A 411 -6.53 -0.78 31.20
N ALA A 412 -6.58 -1.84 30.38
CA ALA A 412 -6.58 -1.71 28.92
C ALA A 412 -7.82 -0.90 28.45
N PRO A 413 -7.67 0.07 27.54
CA PRO A 413 -8.77 0.93 27.12
C PRO A 413 -9.70 0.22 26.15
N LEU A 414 -10.60 -0.64 26.68
CA LEU A 414 -11.53 -1.42 25.88
C LEU A 414 -12.52 -0.56 25.10
N ARG A 415 -12.92 0.61 25.66
CA ARG A 415 -13.77 1.58 24.97
C ARG A 415 -13.00 2.87 24.73
N ILE A 416 -12.81 3.18 23.44
CA ILE A 416 -12.12 4.39 22.98
C ILE A 416 -13.13 5.26 22.22
N GLU A 417 -13.24 6.52 22.59
CA GLU A 417 -14.03 7.51 21.85
C GLU A 417 -13.09 8.55 21.24
N CYS A 418 -13.29 8.92 19.97
CA CYS A 418 -12.48 9.94 19.30
C CYS A 418 -13.35 11.03 18.72
N VAL A 419 -12.92 12.27 18.91
CA VAL A 419 -13.58 13.48 18.40
C VAL A 419 -12.69 14.19 17.40
N ASP A 420 -13.27 14.48 16.22
CA ASP A 420 -12.70 15.32 15.17
C ASP A 420 -13.59 16.55 14.96
N ILE A 421 -13.00 17.74 14.81
CA ILE A 421 -13.70 18.99 14.47
C ILE A 421 -13.47 19.32 13.01
N SER A 422 -14.56 19.46 12.29
CA SER A 422 -14.51 19.69 10.85
C SER A 422 -15.35 20.91 10.44
N HIS A 423 -14.84 21.70 9.49
CA HIS A 423 -15.43 22.93 9.00
C HIS A 423 -16.13 22.74 7.65
N VAL A 424 -17.38 23.19 7.52
CA VAL A 424 -18.13 23.24 6.26
C VAL A 424 -18.13 24.67 5.75
N GLN A 425 -17.22 25.00 4.84
CA GLN A 425 -17.21 26.28 4.09
C GLN A 425 -17.60 27.53 4.93
N GLY A 426 -16.95 27.71 6.06
CA GLY A 426 -17.00 28.97 6.83
C GLY A 426 -18.25 29.24 7.68
N THR A 427 -19.27 28.39 7.63
CA THR A 427 -20.55 28.67 8.35
C THR A 427 -20.99 27.60 9.33
N ASP A 428 -20.66 26.34 9.12
CA ASP A 428 -21.10 25.25 9.98
C ASP A 428 -19.89 24.45 10.50
N VAL A 429 -19.67 24.49 11.80
CA VAL A 429 -18.66 23.65 12.49
C VAL A 429 -19.36 22.44 13.10
N VAL A 430 -18.80 21.26 12.87
CA VAL A 430 -19.38 20.00 13.34
C VAL A 430 -18.31 19.16 14.02
N GLY A 431 -18.59 18.73 15.25
CA GLY A 431 -17.81 17.69 15.93
C GLY A 431 -18.32 16.31 15.57
N SER A 432 -17.42 15.42 15.17
CA SER A 432 -17.70 14.02 14.82
C SER A 432 -17.13 13.11 15.88
N LEU A 433 -17.98 12.33 16.56
CA LEU A 433 -17.60 11.36 17.58
C LEU A 433 -17.70 9.96 17.00
N VAL A 434 -16.61 9.21 17.04
CA VAL A 434 -16.59 7.78 16.74
C VAL A 434 -16.27 6.97 17.99
N VAL A 435 -16.71 5.72 18.01
CA VAL A 435 -16.56 4.81 19.16
C VAL A 435 -15.94 3.50 18.68
N PHE A 436 -14.93 3.04 19.40
CA PHE A 436 -14.34 1.73 19.26
C PHE A 436 -14.53 0.93 20.54
N GLU A 437 -14.92 -0.35 20.42
CA GLU A 437 -14.95 -1.31 21.50
C GLU A 437 -14.10 -2.52 21.14
N ASP A 438 -13.27 -2.95 22.06
CA ASP A 438 -12.32 -4.05 21.84
C ASP A 438 -11.51 -3.88 20.52
N GLY A 439 -11.07 -2.67 20.25
CA GLY A 439 -10.32 -2.31 19.03
C GLY A 439 -11.12 -2.34 17.72
N LEU A 440 -12.45 -2.49 17.76
CA LEU A 440 -13.34 -2.52 16.59
C LEU A 440 -14.31 -1.33 16.58
N PRO A 441 -14.64 -0.77 15.40
CA PRO A 441 -15.55 0.36 15.29
C PRO A 441 -16.99 -0.03 15.63
N ARG A 442 -17.61 0.67 16.58
CA ARG A 442 -19.01 0.53 16.97
C ARG A 442 -19.88 1.62 16.36
N LYS A 443 -20.19 1.46 15.08
CA LYS A 443 -20.88 2.48 14.25
C LYS A 443 -22.25 2.91 14.79
N SER A 444 -22.95 2.07 15.58
CA SER A 444 -24.23 2.42 16.22
C SER A 444 -24.10 3.61 17.17
N ASP A 445 -22.91 3.80 17.74
CA ASP A 445 -22.65 4.80 18.79
C ASP A 445 -22.04 6.10 18.24
N TYR A 446 -21.78 6.17 16.92
CA TYR A 446 -21.27 7.37 16.28
C TYR A 446 -22.26 8.54 16.34
N ARG A 447 -21.74 9.78 16.54
CA ARG A 447 -22.57 10.98 16.65
C ARG A 447 -21.93 12.18 15.97
N HIS A 448 -22.78 13.08 15.49
CA HIS A 448 -22.40 14.41 15.08
C HIS A 448 -22.96 15.46 16.07
N PHE A 449 -22.13 16.40 16.44
CA PHE A 449 -22.46 17.54 17.29
C PHE A 449 -22.34 18.80 16.46
N GLY A 450 -23.46 19.49 16.16
CA GLY A 450 -23.39 20.81 15.60
C GLY A 450 -22.90 21.80 16.66
N ILE A 451 -21.82 22.53 16.38
CA ILE A 451 -21.26 23.54 17.28
C ILE A 451 -22.15 24.78 17.26
N ARG A 452 -22.48 25.32 18.43
CA ARG A 452 -23.42 26.44 18.60
C ARG A 452 -22.76 27.67 19.22
N GLU A 453 -21.93 27.46 20.23
CA GLU A 453 -21.36 28.53 21.06
C GLU A 453 -20.01 29.00 20.51
N ALA A 454 -19.16 28.07 20.10
CA ALA A 454 -17.84 28.38 19.56
C ALA A 454 -17.85 28.90 18.11
N ALA A 455 -18.96 28.77 17.37
CA ALA A 455 -19.10 29.22 15.98
C ALA A 455 -19.44 30.72 15.84
N GLY A 456 -19.62 31.47 16.94
CA GLY A 456 -19.96 32.90 16.93
C GLY A 456 -18.72 33.77 16.73
N GLN A 457 -18.64 34.52 15.61
CA GLN A 457 -17.70 35.61 15.24
C GLN A 457 -16.75 35.32 14.05
N GLY A 458 -17.05 34.36 13.17
CA GLY A 458 -16.30 34.26 11.90
C GLY A 458 -14.86 33.73 12.01
N ARG A 459 -14.40 33.35 13.21
CA ARG A 459 -13.15 32.62 13.46
C ARG A 459 -13.49 31.22 14.00
N SER A 460 -12.97 30.22 13.35
CA SER A 460 -13.02 28.86 13.80
C SER A 460 -12.08 28.70 15.00
N ASP A 461 -12.65 28.43 16.17
CA ASP A 461 -11.89 28.07 17.36
C ASP A 461 -12.09 26.57 17.63
N ASP A 462 -11.12 25.77 17.15
CA ASP A 462 -11.14 24.31 17.32
C ASP A 462 -11.05 23.92 18.80
N VAL A 463 -10.34 24.69 19.61
CA VAL A 463 -10.18 24.46 21.04
C VAL A 463 -11.52 24.63 21.76
N ALA A 464 -12.21 25.75 21.50
CA ALA A 464 -13.53 25.98 22.06
C ALA A 464 -14.58 24.98 21.54
N SER A 465 -14.48 24.58 20.27
CA SER A 465 -15.37 23.56 19.66
C SER A 465 -15.20 22.19 20.33
N ILE A 466 -13.97 21.76 20.62
CA ILE A 466 -13.69 20.52 21.35
C ILE A 466 -14.26 20.60 22.77
N ALA A 467 -14.05 21.72 23.48
CA ALA A 467 -14.60 21.93 24.82
C ALA A 467 -16.15 21.82 24.81
N GLU A 468 -16.83 22.42 23.82
CA GLU A 468 -18.29 22.32 23.67
C GLU A 468 -18.76 20.87 23.44
N VAL A 469 -18.10 20.13 22.53
CA VAL A 469 -18.45 18.73 22.25
C VAL A 469 -18.23 17.86 23.47
N THR A 470 -17.06 17.98 24.11
CA THR A 470 -16.70 17.24 25.33
C THR A 470 -17.74 17.50 26.43
N ARG A 471 -18.07 18.77 26.70
CA ARG A 471 -19.08 19.15 27.70
C ARG A 471 -20.44 18.49 27.42
N ARG A 472 -20.92 18.59 26.19
CA ARG A 472 -22.22 18.02 25.79
C ARG A 472 -22.24 16.50 25.85
N ARG A 473 -21.10 15.84 25.55
CA ARG A 473 -20.95 14.39 25.65
C ARG A 473 -21.04 13.92 27.10
N PHE A 474 -20.28 14.54 28.00
CA PHE A 474 -20.16 14.10 29.38
C PHE A 474 -21.30 14.59 30.29
N LEU A 475 -21.91 15.75 30.04
CA LEU A 475 -23.16 16.11 30.71
C LEU A 475 -24.25 15.07 30.45
N ARG A 476 -24.32 14.53 29.23
CA ARG A 476 -25.30 13.49 28.92
C ARG A 476 -24.97 12.18 29.62
N HIS A 477 -23.69 11.86 29.74
CA HIS A 477 -23.23 10.70 30.52
C HIS A 477 -23.67 10.81 31.98
N LEU A 478 -23.41 11.93 32.62
CA LEU A 478 -23.81 12.19 34.00
C LEU A 478 -25.33 12.14 34.19
N SER A 479 -26.12 12.68 33.23
CA SER A 479 -27.58 12.62 33.27
C SER A 479 -28.10 11.18 33.14
N ASP A 480 -27.46 10.36 32.30
CA ASP A 480 -27.84 8.96 32.08
C ASP A 480 -27.47 8.06 33.29
N GLN A 481 -26.44 8.41 34.07
CA GLN A 481 -26.09 7.72 35.33
C GLN A 481 -27.11 7.93 36.47
N GLY A 482 -27.79 9.08 36.49
CA GLY A 482 -28.78 9.41 37.50
C GLY A 482 -30.17 8.80 37.30
N ASP A 483 -30.41 8.06 36.22
CA ASP A 483 -31.72 7.50 35.88
C ASP A 483 -31.79 6.03 36.33
N PRO A 484 -32.63 5.65 37.32
CA PRO A 484 -32.78 4.27 37.79
C PRO A 484 -33.30 3.30 36.71
N ASN A 485 -33.83 3.81 35.58
CA ASN A 485 -34.19 3.00 34.41
C ASN A 485 -33.12 3.10 33.30
N MET A 486 -31.96 2.50 33.52
CA MET A 486 -30.85 2.46 32.54
C MET A 486 -31.21 1.81 31.21
N LEU A 487 -32.34 1.19 31.07
CA LEU A 487 -32.81 0.56 29.84
C LEU A 487 -33.79 1.51 29.13
N SER A 488 -33.64 1.68 27.81
CA SER A 488 -34.69 2.30 27.01
C SER A 488 -35.99 1.50 27.08
N ALA A 489 -37.13 2.09 26.69
CA ALA A 489 -38.41 1.40 26.58
C ALA A 489 -38.35 0.09 25.74
N GLU A 490 -37.29 -0.10 24.97
CA GLU A 490 -36.99 -1.29 24.14
C GLU A 490 -36.00 -2.27 24.80
N GLY A 491 -35.65 -2.10 26.08
CA GLY A 491 -34.70 -2.97 26.79
C GLY A 491 -33.24 -2.82 26.37
N LYS A 492 -32.89 -1.77 25.60
CA LYS A 492 -31.51 -1.47 25.17
C LYS A 492 -30.86 -0.48 26.11
N SER A 493 -29.59 -0.73 26.48
CA SER A 493 -28.76 0.21 27.23
C SER A 493 -28.72 1.57 26.53
N ARG A 494 -28.88 2.68 27.30
CA ARG A 494 -28.71 4.04 26.75
C ARG A 494 -27.28 4.24 26.26
N ARG A 495 -27.11 4.78 25.06
CA ARG A 495 -25.86 4.79 24.28
C ARG A 495 -24.71 5.56 24.93
N PHE A 496 -24.98 6.47 25.87
CA PHE A 496 -23.98 7.25 26.59
C PHE A 496 -23.85 6.90 28.08
N ALA A 497 -24.51 5.82 28.52
CA ALA A 497 -24.45 5.38 29.91
C ALA A 497 -23.05 4.92 30.34
N TYR A 498 -22.25 4.42 29.40
CA TYR A 498 -20.89 3.97 29.68
C TYR A 498 -19.87 5.06 29.31
N PRO A 499 -18.97 5.47 30.24
CA PRO A 499 -17.85 6.33 29.92
C PRO A 499 -16.83 5.56 29.05
N PRO A 500 -16.07 6.26 28.18
CA PRO A 500 -14.92 5.65 27.54
C PRO A 500 -13.79 5.45 28.56
N ASN A 501 -12.95 4.42 28.39
CA ASN A 501 -11.69 4.31 29.11
C ASN A 501 -10.68 5.35 28.62
N LEU A 502 -10.75 5.66 27.30
CA LEU A 502 -9.86 6.60 26.63
C LEU A 502 -10.67 7.53 25.72
N TYR A 503 -10.51 8.83 25.95
CA TYR A 503 -11.07 9.89 25.12
C TYR A 503 -9.99 10.53 24.29
N VAL A 504 -10.08 10.39 22.98
CA VAL A 504 -9.08 10.85 22.00
C VAL A 504 -9.58 12.10 21.31
N VAL A 505 -8.74 13.10 21.22
CA VAL A 505 -9.02 14.36 20.53
C VAL A 505 -8.10 14.46 19.30
N ASP A 506 -8.67 14.74 18.12
CA ASP A 506 -7.86 15.06 16.94
C ASP A 506 -7.26 16.45 17.11
N GLY A 507 -6.03 16.51 17.62
CA GLY A 507 -5.35 17.76 17.93
C GLY A 507 -4.17 17.59 18.89
N GLY A 508 -3.45 18.67 19.11
CA GLY A 508 -2.29 18.73 20.02
C GLY A 508 -2.62 19.16 21.44
N ALA A 509 -1.62 19.60 22.18
CA ALA A 509 -1.72 20.03 23.58
C ALA A 509 -2.85 21.02 23.88
N PRO A 510 -3.12 22.09 23.07
CA PRO A 510 -4.21 23.02 23.38
C PRO A 510 -5.59 22.36 23.40
N GLN A 511 -5.85 21.46 22.45
CA GLN A 511 -7.12 20.74 22.32
C GLN A 511 -7.30 19.74 23.46
N VAL A 512 -6.25 19.03 23.81
CA VAL A 512 -6.24 18.07 24.91
C VAL A 512 -6.50 18.75 26.25
N ASN A 513 -5.82 19.86 26.52
CA ASN A 513 -5.99 20.63 27.76
C ASN A 513 -7.41 21.19 27.88
N ALA A 514 -8.01 21.62 26.76
CA ALA A 514 -9.41 22.08 26.76
C ALA A 514 -10.41 20.94 27.08
N ALA A 515 -10.18 19.74 26.53
CA ALA A 515 -11.01 18.59 26.86
C ALA A 515 -10.84 18.15 28.31
N SER A 516 -9.60 18.11 28.83
CA SER A 516 -9.28 17.77 30.23
C SER A 516 -9.93 18.76 31.21
N ALA A 517 -9.81 20.06 30.96
CA ALA A 517 -10.41 21.09 31.81
C ALA A 517 -11.94 20.94 31.92
N VAL A 518 -12.61 20.54 30.84
CA VAL A 518 -14.06 20.26 30.85
C VAL A 518 -14.39 19.05 31.71
N LEU A 519 -13.59 17.97 31.64
CA LEU A 519 -13.80 16.77 32.47
C LEU A 519 -13.57 17.08 33.97
N GLU A 520 -12.54 17.85 34.28
CA GLU A 520 -12.26 18.31 35.64
C GLU A 520 -13.43 19.17 36.19
N GLU A 521 -13.94 20.12 35.40
CA GLU A 521 -15.09 20.94 35.75
C GLU A 521 -16.36 20.11 36.04
N LEU A 522 -16.55 19.02 35.27
CA LEU A 522 -17.68 18.12 35.42
C LEU A 522 -17.46 17.03 36.50
N GLY A 523 -16.29 16.97 37.13
CA GLY A 523 -15.92 15.97 38.12
C GLY A 523 -15.75 14.55 37.56
N VAL A 524 -15.46 14.41 36.27
CA VAL A 524 -15.21 13.12 35.61
C VAL A 524 -13.72 12.81 35.70
N THR A 525 -13.35 11.84 36.55
CA THR A 525 -11.93 11.52 36.85
C THR A 525 -11.49 10.14 36.37
N ASP A 526 -12.42 9.33 35.86
CA ASP A 526 -12.22 7.93 35.43
C ASP A 526 -11.97 7.78 33.91
N VAL A 527 -11.81 8.88 33.19
CA VAL A 527 -11.58 8.91 31.75
C VAL A 527 -10.22 9.50 31.45
N ALA A 528 -9.33 8.70 30.83
CA ALA A 528 -8.08 9.21 30.31
C ALA A 528 -8.29 10.03 29.02
N VAL A 529 -7.58 11.16 28.89
CA VAL A 529 -7.67 12.04 27.71
C VAL A 529 -6.33 12.08 27.01
N ILE A 530 -6.33 11.93 25.69
CA ILE A 530 -5.14 12.13 24.85
C ILE A 530 -5.47 12.91 23.59
N GLY A 531 -4.43 13.50 22.98
CA GLY A 531 -4.49 14.12 21.67
C GLY A 531 -3.62 13.38 20.66
N LEU A 532 -4.13 13.30 19.44
CA LEU A 532 -3.37 12.81 18.28
C LEU A 532 -3.24 13.97 17.30
N ALA A 533 -2.01 14.52 17.20
CA ALA A 533 -1.71 15.58 16.25
C ALA A 533 -1.36 15.00 14.85
N LYS A 534 -0.99 15.88 13.90
CA LYS A 534 -0.57 15.46 12.55
C LYS A 534 0.55 14.44 12.54
N ARG A 535 1.40 14.46 13.55
CA ARG A 535 2.44 13.46 13.77
C ARG A 535 1.89 12.40 14.71
N LEU A 536 1.49 11.27 14.15
CA LEU A 536 0.76 10.20 14.84
C LEU A 536 1.52 9.58 16.00
N GLU A 537 2.84 9.48 15.90
CA GLU A 537 3.67 8.96 16.99
C GLU A 537 3.69 9.84 18.22
N GLU A 538 3.25 11.13 18.13
CA GLU A 538 3.16 12.09 19.21
C GLU A 538 1.77 12.01 19.85
N VAL A 539 1.69 11.34 20.99
CA VAL A 539 0.48 11.26 21.80
C VAL A 539 0.57 12.33 22.89
N TRP A 540 -0.27 13.35 22.80
CA TRP A 540 -0.33 14.45 23.77
C TRP A 540 -1.20 14.05 24.97
N VAL A 541 -0.66 14.29 26.17
CA VAL A 541 -1.33 14.04 27.45
C VAL A 541 -1.59 15.39 28.13
N PRO A 542 -2.69 15.58 28.88
CA PRO A 542 -2.99 16.83 29.56
C PRO A 542 -1.86 17.28 30.48
N SER A 543 -1.56 18.57 30.49
CA SER A 543 -0.58 19.22 31.36
C SER A 543 0.87 18.78 31.19
N GLU A 544 1.18 17.88 30.25
CA GLU A 544 2.56 17.50 29.95
C GLU A 544 3.16 18.42 28.88
N PRO A 545 4.43 18.88 29.06
CA PRO A 545 5.08 19.77 28.11
C PRO A 545 5.50 19.07 26.83
N ASP A 546 5.76 17.76 26.88
CA ASP A 546 6.23 16.94 25.78
C ASP A 546 5.27 15.77 25.49
N PRO A 547 5.07 15.39 24.23
CA PRO A 547 4.23 14.25 23.89
C PRO A 547 4.92 12.92 24.22
N ILE A 548 4.13 11.90 24.51
CA ILE A 548 4.59 10.51 24.55
C ILE A 548 4.84 10.04 23.11
N VAL A 549 6.04 9.57 22.82
CA VAL A 549 6.39 9.04 21.50
C VAL A 549 6.22 7.53 21.50
N MET A 550 5.21 7.03 20.77
CA MET A 550 4.96 5.60 20.60
C MET A 550 5.83 5.02 19.46
N PRO A 551 6.31 3.76 19.58
CA PRO A 551 6.99 3.09 18.48
C PRO A 551 6.09 2.98 17.26
N ARG A 552 6.61 3.31 16.07
CA ARG A 552 5.83 3.29 14.80
C ARG A 552 5.29 1.91 14.44
N ASN A 553 6.00 0.86 14.81
CA ASN A 553 5.61 -0.54 14.60
C ASN A 553 4.74 -1.12 15.72
N SER A 554 4.28 -0.30 16.66
CA SER A 554 3.41 -0.79 17.73
C SER A 554 1.97 -0.96 17.24
N GLU A 555 1.34 -2.06 17.62
CA GLU A 555 -0.08 -2.30 17.32
C GLU A 555 -0.98 -1.20 17.95
N GLY A 556 -0.54 -0.64 19.11
CA GLY A 556 -1.23 0.48 19.75
C GLY A 556 -1.29 1.73 18.89
N LEU A 557 -0.17 2.11 18.26
CA LEU A 557 -0.15 3.26 17.37
C LEU A 557 -1.03 3.05 16.12
N TYR A 558 -1.02 1.84 15.54
CA TYR A 558 -1.90 1.49 14.42
C TYR A 558 -3.38 1.54 14.82
N LEU A 559 -3.73 1.14 16.04
CA LEU A 559 -5.10 1.26 16.52
C LEU A 559 -5.50 2.74 16.67
N LEU A 560 -4.66 3.58 17.27
CA LEU A 560 -4.91 5.02 17.41
C LEU A 560 -5.04 5.70 16.05
N GLN A 561 -4.20 5.37 15.08
CA GLN A 561 -4.35 5.85 13.70
C GLN A 561 -5.72 5.49 13.11
N ARG A 562 -6.13 4.23 13.24
CA ARG A 562 -7.44 3.77 12.75
C ARG A 562 -8.61 4.51 13.41
N VAL A 563 -8.50 4.78 14.69
CA VAL A 563 -9.52 5.53 15.44
C VAL A 563 -9.62 6.96 14.91
N ARG A 564 -8.49 7.66 14.70
CA ARG A 564 -8.43 9.00 14.11
C ARG A 564 -8.96 9.02 12.67
N ASP A 565 -8.46 8.12 11.83
CA ASP A 565 -8.86 8.04 10.40
C ASP A 565 -10.36 7.78 10.26
N GLU A 566 -10.94 6.98 11.15
CA GLU A 566 -12.38 6.71 11.15
C GLU A 566 -13.19 7.94 11.59
N ALA A 567 -12.70 8.74 12.57
CA ALA A 567 -13.32 10.00 12.96
C ALA A 567 -13.32 10.99 11.78
N HIS A 568 -12.18 11.15 11.13
CA HIS A 568 -12.04 11.99 9.95
C HIS A 568 -12.92 11.52 8.78
N ARG A 569 -12.93 10.20 8.48
CA ARG A 569 -13.80 9.60 7.45
C ARG A 569 -15.29 9.88 7.74
N PHE A 570 -15.70 9.75 8.99
CA PHE A 570 -17.08 9.98 9.42
C PHE A 570 -17.47 11.45 9.25
N ALA A 571 -16.59 12.37 9.58
CA ALA A 571 -16.75 13.81 9.37
C ALA A 571 -16.91 14.15 7.87
N ILE A 572 -16.00 13.66 7.00
CA ILE A 572 -16.06 13.90 5.55
C ILE A 572 -17.37 13.37 4.95
N THR A 573 -17.84 12.21 5.39
CA THR A 573 -19.08 11.61 4.90
C THR A 573 -20.28 12.48 5.21
N TYR A 574 -20.34 13.08 6.40
CA TYR A 574 -21.39 14.03 6.79
C TYR A 574 -21.37 15.30 5.92
N HIS A 575 -20.18 15.87 5.69
CA HIS A 575 -20.00 17.04 4.84
C HIS A 575 -20.51 16.81 3.42
N ARG A 576 -20.15 15.66 2.81
CA ARG A 576 -20.63 15.27 1.48
C ARG A 576 -22.17 15.15 1.45
N SER A 577 -22.75 14.53 2.46
CA SER A 577 -24.21 14.40 2.58
C SER A 577 -24.90 15.77 2.74
N LYS A 578 -24.36 16.65 3.58
CA LYS A 578 -24.91 17.99 3.82
C LYS A 578 -24.75 18.89 2.59
N ARG A 579 -23.60 18.83 1.89
CA ARG A 579 -23.38 19.53 0.61
C ARG A 579 -24.37 19.05 -0.45
N SER A 580 -24.54 17.74 -0.61
CA SER A 580 -25.50 17.16 -1.54
C SER A 580 -26.93 17.63 -1.25
N LYS A 581 -27.34 17.68 0.04
CA LYS A 581 -28.66 18.20 0.45
C LYS A 581 -28.82 19.68 0.16
N ARG A 582 -27.79 20.53 0.41
CA ARG A 582 -27.82 21.98 0.09
C ARG A 582 -27.87 22.22 -1.42
N MET A 583 -27.05 21.52 -2.20
CA MET A 583 -27.14 21.61 -3.68
C MET A 583 -28.51 21.15 -4.18
N THR A 584 -29.10 20.14 -3.53
CA THR A 584 -30.47 19.68 -3.79
C THR A 584 -31.50 20.78 -3.52
N ALA A 585 -31.42 21.40 -2.37
CA ALA A 585 -32.33 22.49 -2.02
C ALA A 585 -32.17 23.66 -3.01
N SER A 586 -30.95 24.12 -3.28
CA SER A 586 -30.65 25.23 -4.18
C SER A 586 -31.12 24.97 -5.63
N ALA A 587 -30.95 23.77 -6.18
CA ALA A 587 -31.41 23.45 -7.53
C ALA A 587 -32.94 23.45 -7.67
N LEU A 588 -33.65 23.10 -6.60
CA LEU A 588 -35.10 23.11 -6.55
C LEU A 588 -35.68 24.48 -6.09
N ASP A 589 -34.86 25.37 -5.52
CA ASP A 589 -35.28 26.73 -5.12
C ASP A 589 -35.59 27.61 -6.32
N SER A 590 -34.97 27.36 -7.46
CA SER A 590 -35.21 28.11 -8.70
C SER A 590 -36.47 27.68 -9.45
N VAL A 591 -37.18 26.62 -9.03
CA VAL A 591 -38.36 26.12 -9.72
C VAL A 591 -39.62 26.92 -9.36
N PRO A 592 -40.25 27.64 -10.33
CA PRO A 592 -41.44 28.38 -10.08
C PRO A 592 -42.61 27.51 -9.59
N GLY A 593 -43.28 27.94 -8.51
CA GLY A 593 -44.42 27.20 -7.96
C GLY A 593 -44.09 26.01 -7.05
N LEU A 594 -42.80 25.73 -6.80
CA LEU A 594 -42.34 24.67 -5.91
C LEU A 594 -42.03 25.22 -4.51
N GLY A 595 -43.05 25.44 -3.70
CA GLY A 595 -42.90 25.90 -2.32
C GLY A 595 -42.22 24.86 -1.42
N GLU A 596 -41.75 25.29 -0.25
CA GLU A 596 -40.95 24.48 0.69
C GLU A 596 -41.59 23.11 1.03
N HIS A 597 -42.91 23.10 1.24
CA HIS A 597 -43.64 21.87 1.58
C HIS A 597 -43.62 20.84 0.43
N ARG A 598 -43.83 21.28 -0.81
CA ARG A 598 -43.81 20.42 -2.00
C ARG A 598 -42.40 19.92 -2.30
N ARG A 599 -41.39 20.75 -2.10
CA ARG A 599 -39.98 20.42 -2.23
C ARG A 599 -39.59 19.31 -1.25
N LYS A 600 -39.98 19.45 0.02
CA LYS A 600 -39.73 18.42 1.05
C LYS A 600 -40.44 17.12 0.72
N ALA A 601 -41.64 17.14 0.19
CA ALA A 601 -42.37 15.96 -0.25
C ALA A 601 -41.68 15.24 -1.40
N LEU A 602 -41.15 15.98 -2.41
CA LEU A 602 -40.37 15.39 -3.52
C LEU A 602 -39.08 14.72 -3.03
N VAL A 603 -38.30 15.44 -2.21
CA VAL A 603 -37.03 14.91 -1.70
C VAL A 603 -37.26 13.67 -0.81
N THR A 604 -38.36 13.67 -0.06
CA THR A 604 -38.73 12.53 0.79
C THR A 604 -39.16 11.31 -0.06
N HIS A 605 -39.94 11.55 -1.13
CA HIS A 605 -40.47 10.48 -1.99
C HIS A 605 -39.37 9.83 -2.83
N PHE A 606 -38.50 10.60 -3.47
CA PHE A 606 -37.45 10.09 -4.33
C PHE A 606 -36.12 9.78 -3.61
N GLY A 607 -35.92 10.26 -2.41
CA GLY A 607 -34.74 10.01 -1.58
C GLY A 607 -33.44 10.67 -2.07
N SER A 608 -33.31 10.97 -3.37
CA SER A 608 -32.14 11.64 -3.95
C SER A 608 -32.48 12.38 -5.26
N ILE A 609 -31.67 13.44 -5.58
CA ILE A 609 -31.76 14.14 -6.89
C ILE A 609 -31.44 13.22 -8.05
N ALA A 610 -30.55 12.28 -7.90
CA ALA A 610 -30.21 11.34 -8.98
C ALA A 610 -31.45 10.57 -9.43
N ARG A 611 -32.20 10.02 -8.48
CA ARG A 611 -33.48 9.34 -8.76
C ARG A 611 -34.56 10.31 -9.28
N LEU A 612 -34.57 11.55 -8.78
CA LEU A 612 -35.52 12.56 -9.26
C LEU A 612 -35.20 13.00 -10.70
N LYS A 613 -33.93 13.05 -11.10
CA LYS A 613 -33.50 13.32 -12.48
C LYS A 613 -33.89 12.20 -13.46
N GLU A 614 -33.91 10.98 -13.02
CA GLU A 614 -34.24 9.79 -13.80
C GLU A 614 -35.76 9.53 -13.81
N ALA A 615 -36.51 10.21 -12.94
CA ALA A 615 -37.95 10.03 -12.84
C ALA A 615 -38.70 10.62 -14.06
N THR A 616 -39.82 10.00 -14.41
CA THR A 616 -40.74 10.52 -15.42
C THR A 616 -41.68 11.58 -14.84
N VAL A 617 -42.26 12.40 -15.71
CA VAL A 617 -43.27 13.41 -15.30
C VAL A 617 -44.40 12.75 -14.50
N ASP A 618 -44.88 11.57 -14.93
CA ASP A 618 -45.94 10.83 -14.25
C ASP A 618 -45.57 10.38 -12.85
N GLN A 619 -44.31 9.95 -12.65
CA GLN A 619 -43.81 9.56 -11.34
C GLN A 619 -43.71 10.78 -10.38
N ILE A 620 -43.34 11.94 -10.92
CA ILE A 620 -43.25 13.18 -10.12
C ILE A 620 -44.64 13.69 -9.77
N THR A 621 -45.60 13.60 -10.67
CA THR A 621 -47.00 14.01 -10.42
C THR A 621 -47.76 13.09 -9.46
N ALA A 622 -47.25 11.84 -9.25
CA ALA A 622 -47.76 10.93 -8.21
C ALA A 622 -47.54 11.47 -6.78
N VAL A 623 -46.66 12.47 -6.59
CA VAL A 623 -46.45 13.12 -5.30
C VAL A 623 -47.55 14.11 -5.02
N PRO A 624 -48.28 14.02 -3.89
CA PRO A 624 -49.42 14.88 -3.59
C PRO A 624 -49.06 16.36 -3.67
N GLY A 625 -49.88 17.12 -4.41
CA GLY A 625 -49.74 18.57 -4.57
C GLY A 625 -48.80 19.03 -5.68
N ILE A 626 -48.31 18.13 -6.55
CA ILE A 626 -47.47 18.46 -7.69
C ILE A 626 -48.23 18.20 -8.99
N GLY A 627 -48.45 19.26 -9.77
CA GLY A 627 -49.06 19.18 -11.08
C GLY A 627 -48.03 18.99 -12.20
N VAL A 628 -48.51 18.64 -13.41
CA VAL A 628 -47.68 18.37 -14.60
C VAL A 628 -46.74 19.56 -14.91
N ALA A 629 -47.20 20.79 -14.85
CA ALA A 629 -46.39 21.98 -15.11
C ALA A 629 -45.19 22.10 -14.12
N THR A 630 -45.43 21.84 -12.83
CA THR A 630 -44.37 21.86 -11.81
C THR A 630 -43.42 20.67 -11.99
N ALA A 631 -43.91 19.48 -12.35
CA ALA A 631 -43.09 18.32 -12.59
C ALA A 631 -42.14 18.53 -13.79
N THR A 632 -42.64 19.14 -14.87
CA THR A 632 -41.82 19.50 -16.05
C THR A 632 -40.75 20.53 -15.69
N ALA A 633 -41.13 21.59 -14.97
CA ALA A 633 -40.17 22.63 -14.51
C ALA A 633 -39.09 22.06 -13.58
N VAL A 634 -39.42 21.07 -12.73
CA VAL A 634 -38.45 20.38 -11.88
C VAL A 634 -37.43 19.60 -12.73
N LEU A 635 -37.86 18.87 -13.75
CA LEU A 635 -36.97 18.12 -14.63
C LEU A 635 -36.10 19.03 -15.49
N GLU A 636 -36.62 20.16 -15.95
CA GLU A 636 -35.88 21.19 -16.70
C GLU A 636 -34.78 21.84 -15.83
N ALA A 637 -35.13 22.22 -14.60
CA ALA A 637 -34.17 22.80 -13.68
C ALA A 637 -33.06 21.84 -13.25
N LEU A 638 -33.31 20.54 -13.33
CA LEU A 638 -32.35 19.48 -13.00
C LEU A 638 -31.52 18.98 -14.20
N ARG A 639 -31.86 19.38 -15.44
CA ARG A 639 -31.01 19.08 -16.62
C ARG A 639 -29.71 19.87 -16.53
N PRO A 640 -28.55 19.28 -16.88
CA PRO A 640 -27.31 20.04 -16.94
C PRO A 640 -27.46 21.13 -18.01
N GLN A 641 -27.20 22.40 -17.65
CA GLN A 641 -27.01 23.47 -18.62
C GLN A 641 -25.83 23.07 -19.51
N GLN A 642 -26.08 22.78 -20.78
CA GLN A 642 -25.04 22.72 -21.78
C GLN A 642 -24.40 24.12 -21.82
N SER A 643 -23.17 24.24 -21.35
CA SER A 643 -22.36 25.44 -21.55
C SER A 643 -22.24 25.66 -23.04
N GLU A 644 -22.93 26.67 -23.58
CA GLU A 644 -22.64 27.26 -24.88
C GLU A 644 -21.15 27.67 -24.87
N GLN A 645 -20.35 26.97 -25.63
CA GLN A 645 -19.02 27.46 -26.01
C GLN A 645 -19.28 28.69 -26.91
N PRO A 646 -18.69 29.88 -26.60
CA PRO A 646 -18.72 30.97 -27.55
C PRO A 646 -17.92 30.56 -28.77
N GLY A 647 -18.61 30.62 -29.91
CA GLY A 647 -18.08 30.28 -31.22
C GLY A 647 -16.79 31.04 -31.52
N ALA A 648 -15.81 30.30 -31.97
CA ALA A 648 -14.67 30.84 -32.68
C ALA A 648 -15.16 31.35 -34.05
N SER A 649 -15.16 32.66 -34.24
CA SER A 649 -15.22 33.31 -35.54
C SER A 649 -14.04 34.24 -35.70
N ALA A 650 -13.33 33.99 -36.81
CA ALA A 650 -12.27 34.73 -37.49
C ALA A 650 -10.84 34.49 -36.98
#